data_8afeb43cb941d40f767433fcd0e77070
#
_entry.id   8afeb43cb941d40f767433fcd0e77070
#
_cell.length_a   1.000
_cell.length_b   1.000
_cell.length_c   1.000
_cell.angle_alpha   90.00
_cell.angle_beta   90.00
_cell.angle_gamma   90.00
#
_symmetry.space_group_name_H-M   'P 1'
#
loop_
_entity.id
_entity.type
_entity.pdbx_description
1 polymer ?
#
loop_
_entity_poly.entity_id
_entity_poly.type
_entity_poly.pdbx_seq_one_letter_code
_entity_poly.pdbx_strand_id
1 'polypeptide(L)'
;MSEVIHKIWRRLQGQVTTRRPQASTPRSVTPLTVKPPQQRYLNREISDLQFIERVLEEANNTRHPFFERVRFLAISAAVLDQFYTVRVARLHRMAAEYDFSPSPDGLTAPEELSAINTRADSLVAQQQLTWLNHKSEFHDIGIQLLSFKDLSTVDKDWLRSYFTRHILPMVTPFTLDEEHPFPFISSGGICVVLEFEHHHILIPLPGNLSRFIALQGQQTRFITFEEVLLAFGNLMFSGNTLISGGSFQILRDNDLAKQQRSEDLRSMVESGLRLRNKANVIRLKIENLSEANVRFIAFHLGLLSAEAIAEFDETTQRALDQAFIVTALPGLSQVSQLVDATRYPGLVFETFKPRYPQRLLDFDNDCFAAINSKDLLVHWPYESFDVIVRFLEQAATDAHVLSIKQTLYRTSDNSPIVNAMVDAASRGKTVTAVIELEARDNEQANVALAKRLEAAGVQIVYGIIGLKIHCKLTIVTRREDDEVAIYSHFGTGNYHPGNARTYTDLSFFTRDMALGIDANQILNYITSEHFVATENIAAAPKQLRQSIYTHIDAEIAHAQAGRPAAIWVKVNSLTDPELIDRLYEASEAGVRIDLIIRRHCSLLPGVPGMSSNITVKSIVGRFLEHARIYCFANGSDMSSDTAAIYLASADWMERNLDERVEVMVPMQDPTVRAQILDQIMRANINDSRQSWYLHPDGEYLRATETDHFCAQTYFMQTPNLSGLGSSRSSVTIAEPYHVSQTHVS
;
A
#
# COMPACT_ATOMS: atom_id res chain seq x y z
N MET A 1 -20.54 -52.59 18.91
CA MET A 1 -19.54 -51.73 18.21
C MET A 1 -18.76 -50.79 19.14
N SER A 2 -19.22 -50.51 20.35
CA SER A 2 -18.54 -49.64 21.33
C SER A 2 -17.34 -50.28 22.04
N GLU A 3 -17.34 -51.59 22.27
CA GLU A 3 -16.23 -52.26 22.98
C GLU A 3 -14.99 -52.58 22.13
N VAL A 4 -15.15 -52.70 20.82
CA VAL A 4 -14.04 -53.00 19.90
C VAL A 4 -13.19 -51.73 19.66
N ILE A 5 -13.81 -50.54 19.62
CA ILE A 5 -13.11 -49.26 19.47
C ILE A 5 -12.31 -48.93 20.73
N HIS A 6 -12.81 -49.26 21.91
CA HIS A 6 -12.10 -49.04 23.19
C HIS A 6 -10.89 -49.98 23.40
N LYS A 7 -10.90 -51.18 22.79
CA LYS A 7 -9.75 -52.10 22.84
C LYS A 7 -8.64 -51.76 21.87
N ILE A 8 -8.96 -51.11 20.73
CA ILE A 8 -7.97 -50.64 19.75
C ILE A 8 -7.27 -49.37 20.31
N TRP A 9 -8.00 -48.50 21.01
CA TRP A 9 -7.44 -47.28 21.59
C TRP A 9 -6.43 -47.55 22.72
N ARG A 10 -6.64 -48.59 23.56
CA ARG A 10 -5.69 -48.97 24.61
C ARG A 10 -4.42 -49.70 24.08
N ARG A 11 -4.45 -50.27 22.88
CA ARG A 11 -3.29 -50.92 22.28
C ARG A 11 -2.34 -49.92 21.58
N LEU A 12 -2.83 -48.78 21.23
CA LEU A 12 -2.01 -47.71 20.58
C LEU A 12 -1.30 -46.78 21.60
N GLN A 13 -1.67 -46.83 22.88
CA GLN A 13 -1.00 -46.03 23.93
C GLN A 13 0.20 -46.74 24.60
N GLY A 14 0.52 -47.98 24.19
CA GLY A 14 1.46 -48.85 24.90
C GLY A 14 2.84 -49.04 24.27
N GLN A 15 3.26 -48.31 23.22
CA GLN A 15 4.63 -48.42 22.70
C GLN A 15 5.05 -47.17 21.94
N VAL A 16 5.37 -46.07 22.65
CA VAL A 16 6.33 -45.05 22.14
C VAL A 16 7.12 -44.55 23.34
N THR A 17 8.23 -45.19 23.62
CA THR A 17 9.29 -44.62 24.44
C THR A 17 10.05 -43.62 23.60
N THR A 18 9.58 -42.39 23.54
CA THR A 18 10.36 -41.29 23.01
C THR A 18 11.39 -40.88 24.06
N ARG A 19 12.68 -41.14 23.78
CA ARG A 19 13.77 -40.44 24.43
C ARG A 19 13.56 -38.96 24.12
N ARG A 20 13.16 -38.18 25.15
CA ARG A 20 13.25 -36.71 25.10
C ARG A 20 14.73 -36.35 24.89
N PRO A 21 15.06 -35.48 23.92
CA PRO A 21 16.34 -34.81 23.93
C PRO A 21 16.42 -34.02 25.24
N GLN A 22 17.51 -34.18 25.97
CA GLN A 22 17.78 -33.32 27.13
C GLN A 22 17.83 -31.87 26.64
N ALA A 23 16.92 -31.04 27.14
CA ALA A 23 16.97 -29.62 26.95
C ALA A 23 18.31 -29.13 27.48
N SER A 24 19.15 -28.62 26.57
CA SER A 24 20.31 -27.84 26.93
C SER A 24 19.80 -26.65 27.77
N THR A 25 20.25 -26.54 29.01
CA THR A 25 20.03 -25.37 29.86
C THR A 25 20.31 -24.10 29.06
N PRO A 26 19.37 -23.14 29.00
CA PRO A 26 19.67 -21.86 28.39
C PRO A 26 20.81 -21.21 29.16
N ARG A 27 21.92 -20.94 28.48
CA ARG A 27 22.96 -20.03 29.03
C ARG A 27 22.26 -18.71 29.32
N SER A 28 22.46 -18.22 30.55
CA SER A 28 21.97 -16.93 30.97
C SER A 28 22.49 -15.85 30.00
N VAL A 29 21.64 -15.43 29.12
CA VAL A 29 21.81 -14.18 28.39
C VAL A 29 21.68 -13.08 29.44
N THR A 30 22.73 -12.28 29.61
CA THR A 30 22.69 -11.08 30.44
C THR A 30 21.50 -10.26 29.96
N PRO A 31 20.51 -9.91 30.80
CA PRO A 31 19.39 -9.13 30.33
C PRO A 31 19.92 -7.84 29.71
N LEU A 32 19.57 -7.56 28.45
CA LEU A 32 19.65 -6.22 27.88
C LEU A 32 19.28 -5.23 28.98
N THR A 33 20.07 -4.19 29.18
CA THR A 33 19.60 -3.00 29.94
C THR A 33 18.43 -2.46 29.19
N VAL A 34 17.21 -2.91 29.55
CA VAL A 34 16.00 -2.68 28.79
C VAL A 34 15.72 -1.18 28.78
N LYS A 35 16.07 -0.52 27.67
CA LYS A 35 15.67 0.88 27.46
C LYS A 35 14.14 0.96 27.50
N PRO A 36 13.58 2.05 28.03
CA PRO A 36 12.13 2.21 28.05
C PRO A 36 11.56 2.19 26.61
N PRO A 37 10.30 1.79 26.41
CA PRO A 37 9.67 1.65 25.10
C PRO A 37 9.87 2.84 24.16
N GLN A 38 9.76 4.07 24.67
CA GLN A 38 9.97 5.32 23.92
C GLN A 38 11.40 5.50 23.37
N GLN A 39 12.36 4.78 23.91
CA GLN A 39 13.76 4.79 23.45
C GLN A 39 14.09 3.58 22.56
N ARG A 40 13.16 2.65 22.37
CA ARG A 40 13.33 1.44 21.55
C ARG A 40 12.52 1.50 20.28
N TYR A 41 11.34 2.10 20.32
CA TYR A 41 10.42 2.08 19.19
C TYR A 41 10.02 3.49 18.78
N LEU A 42 9.96 3.70 17.47
CA LEU A 42 9.31 4.85 16.87
C LEU A 42 7.82 4.56 16.74
N ASN A 43 6.98 5.55 17.10
CA ASN A 43 5.54 5.42 16.94
C ASN A 43 5.17 5.15 15.48
N ARG A 44 4.36 4.13 15.28
CA ARG A 44 3.97 3.66 13.95
C ARG A 44 3.19 4.71 13.16
N GLU A 45 2.28 5.45 13.81
CA GLU A 45 1.41 6.42 13.15
C GLU A 45 2.18 7.70 12.81
N ILE A 46 3.12 8.09 13.66
CA ILE A 46 4.07 9.18 13.37
C ILE A 46 4.98 8.81 12.20
N SER A 47 5.47 7.56 12.15
CA SER A 47 6.25 7.06 11.02
C SER A 47 5.46 7.09 9.70
N ASP A 48 4.13 6.89 9.74
CA ASP A 48 3.25 7.01 8.57
C ASP A 48 3.13 8.47 8.10
N LEU A 49 2.97 9.42 9.01
CA LEU A 49 2.98 10.85 8.67
C LEU A 49 4.32 11.27 8.05
N GLN A 50 5.45 10.79 8.59
CA GLN A 50 6.77 11.02 8.00
C GLN A 50 6.91 10.47 6.57
N PHE A 51 6.24 9.37 6.26
CA PHE A 51 6.18 8.91 4.86
C PHE A 51 5.40 9.90 3.98
N ILE A 52 4.29 10.43 4.46
CA ILE A 52 3.50 11.43 3.71
C ILE A 52 4.30 12.73 3.50
N GLU A 53 5.09 13.13 4.49
CA GLU A 53 6.03 14.26 4.38
C GLU A 53 7.06 14.02 3.26
N ARG A 54 7.69 12.83 3.21
CA ARG A 54 8.64 12.49 2.13
C ARG A 54 7.98 12.49 0.74
N VAL A 55 6.71 12.10 0.64
CA VAL A 55 5.94 12.20 -0.61
C VAL A 55 5.67 13.66 -0.96
N LEU A 56 5.35 14.52 0.02
CA LEU A 56 5.15 15.95 -0.20
C LEU A 56 6.45 16.65 -0.64
N GLU A 57 7.59 16.23 -0.10
CA GLU A 57 8.89 16.76 -0.51
C GLU A 57 9.18 16.51 -2.01
N GLU A 58 8.68 15.40 -2.57
CA GLU A 58 8.80 15.18 -4.02
C GLU A 58 7.90 16.14 -4.84
N ALA A 59 6.85 16.72 -4.25
CA ALA A 59 6.09 17.81 -4.86
C ALA A 59 6.90 19.12 -4.94
N ASN A 60 7.86 19.33 -4.05
CA ASN A 60 8.76 20.48 -4.03
C ASN A 60 10.08 20.21 -4.79
N ASN A 61 10.34 18.98 -5.20
CA ASN A 61 11.57 18.57 -5.86
C ASN A 61 11.60 19.01 -7.33
N THR A 62 12.29 20.12 -7.62
CA THR A 62 12.39 20.72 -8.96
C THR A 62 13.09 19.84 -10.00
N ARG A 63 13.71 18.72 -9.59
CA ARG A 63 14.25 17.71 -10.52
C ARG A 63 13.14 16.90 -11.21
N HIS A 64 11.92 16.93 -10.69
CA HIS A 64 10.76 16.33 -11.34
C HIS A 64 10.08 17.33 -12.29
N PRO A 65 9.53 16.85 -13.41
CA PRO A 65 8.65 17.66 -14.25
C PRO A 65 7.49 18.24 -13.45
N PHE A 66 7.03 19.43 -13.80
CA PHE A 66 6.06 20.17 -12.98
C PHE A 66 4.76 19.39 -12.70
N PHE A 67 4.19 18.74 -13.69
CA PHE A 67 2.94 17.98 -13.49
C PHE A 67 3.12 16.76 -12.61
N GLU A 68 4.32 16.18 -12.54
CA GLU A 68 4.60 15.12 -11.59
C GLU A 68 4.67 15.66 -10.15
N ARG A 69 5.19 16.88 -9.97
CA ARG A 69 5.15 17.55 -8.66
C ARG A 69 3.71 17.81 -8.20
N VAL A 70 2.84 18.23 -9.12
CA VAL A 70 1.39 18.37 -8.84
C VAL A 70 0.76 17.02 -8.46
N ARG A 71 1.14 15.92 -9.12
CA ARG A 71 0.69 14.57 -8.76
C ARG A 71 1.19 14.16 -7.38
N PHE A 72 2.45 14.42 -7.02
CA PHE A 72 2.97 14.14 -5.70
C PHE A 72 2.21 14.90 -4.60
N LEU A 73 1.86 16.16 -4.82
CA LEU A 73 0.99 16.92 -3.91
C LEU A 73 -0.37 16.25 -3.76
N ALA A 74 -1.02 15.88 -4.87
CA ALA A 74 -2.31 15.20 -4.84
C ALA A 74 -2.23 13.84 -4.11
N ILE A 75 -1.15 13.07 -4.32
CA ILE A 75 -0.91 11.79 -3.65
C ILE A 75 -0.72 12.00 -2.14
N SER A 76 0.08 13.01 -1.72
CA SER A 76 0.28 13.29 -0.29
C SER A 76 -1.02 13.63 0.41
N ALA A 77 -1.90 14.40 -0.24
CA ALA A 77 -3.22 14.72 0.29
C ALA A 77 -4.14 13.50 0.37
N ALA A 78 -4.16 12.65 -0.67
CA ALA A 78 -4.97 11.44 -0.71
C ALA A 78 -4.53 10.41 0.35
N VAL A 79 -3.21 10.23 0.54
CA VAL A 79 -2.66 9.31 1.55
C VAL A 79 -2.94 9.82 2.97
N LEU A 80 -2.90 11.13 3.19
CA LEU A 80 -3.30 11.73 4.48
C LEU A 80 -4.78 11.51 4.76
N ASP A 81 -5.66 11.66 3.76
CA ASP A 81 -7.09 11.37 3.91
C ASP A 81 -7.34 9.90 4.25
N GLN A 82 -6.64 8.98 3.59
CA GLN A 82 -6.71 7.55 3.89
C GLN A 82 -6.18 7.24 5.30
N PHE A 83 -5.12 7.90 5.74
CA PHE A 83 -4.58 7.77 7.10
C PHE A 83 -5.65 8.10 8.16
N TYR A 84 -6.39 9.19 7.98
CA TYR A 84 -7.47 9.57 8.89
C TYR A 84 -8.62 8.56 8.87
N THR A 85 -9.11 8.18 7.70
CA THR A 85 -10.28 7.28 7.57
C THR A 85 -10.02 5.87 8.10
N VAL A 86 -8.76 5.48 8.30
CA VAL A 86 -8.39 4.12 8.69
C VAL A 86 -7.67 4.10 10.04
N ARG A 87 -6.59 4.88 10.18
CA ARG A 87 -5.70 4.80 11.34
C ARG A 87 -6.20 5.64 12.49
N VAL A 88 -6.46 6.91 12.22
CA VAL A 88 -7.02 7.84 13.20
C VAL A 88 -8.41 7.39 13.65
N ALA A 89 -9.24 6.89 12.72
CA ALA A 89 -10.53 6.32 13.03
C ALA A 89 -10.45 5.16 14.06
N ARG A 90 -9.47 4.27 13.91
CA ARG A 90 -9.22 3.19 14.89
C ARG A 90 -8.86 3.75 16.27
N LEU A 91 -7.94 4.72 16.34
CA LEU A 91 -7.53 5.33 17.61
C LEU A 91 -8.69 6.03 18.30
N HIS A 92 -9.56 6.71 17.53
CA HIS A 92 -10.79 7.29 18.06
C HIS A 92 -11.71 6.25 18.69
N ARG A 93 -11.89 5.08 18.06
CA ARG A 93 -12.70 4.00 18.64
C ARG A 93 -12.09 3.49 19.93
N MET A 94 -10.77 3.21 19.93
CA MET A 94 -10.06 2.76 21.15
C MET A 94 -10.25 3.75 22.29
N ALA A 95 -10.07 5.04 22.03
CA ALA A 95 -10.28 6.09 23.03
C ALA A 95 -11.75 6.15 23.53
N ALA A 96 -12.73 6.01 22.61
CA ALA A 96 -14.15 6.02 22.97
C ALA A 96 -14.59 4.74 23.72
N GLU A 97 -13.94 3.62 23.50
CA GLU A 97 -14.18 2.35 24.20
C GLU A 97 -13.38 2.25 25.51
N TYR A 98 -12.66 3.31 25.90
CA TYR A 98 -11.76 3.34 27.06
C TYR A 98 -10.66 2.27 27.01
N ASP A 99 -10.24 1.88 25.80
CA ASP A 99 -9.06 1.03 25.58
C ASP A 99 -7.80 1.90 25.59
N PHE A 100 -7.14 1.93 26.75
CA PHE A 100 -5.90 2.65 26.96
C PHE A 100 -4.67 1.72 26.91
N SER A 101 -4.80 0.56 26.29
CA SER A 101 -3.66 -0.32 26.06
C SER A 101 -2.56 0.42 25.30
N PRO A 102 -1.33 0.50 25.85
CA PRO A 102 -0.26 1.26 25.20
C PRO A 102 0.20 0.54 23.93
N SER A 103 0.55 1.33 22.93
CA SER A 103 1.28 0.86 21.75
C SER A 103 2.72 0.44 22.11
N PRO A 104 3.46 -0.23 21.23
CA PRO A 104 4.83 -0.69 21.52
C PRO A 104 5.79 0.39 21.97
N ASP A 105 5.60 1.65 21.57
CA ASP A 105 6.37 2.82 22.03
C ASP A 105 5.88 3.37 23.39
N GLY A 106 4.81 2.81 23.96
CA GLY A 106 4.27 3.14 25.28
C GLY A 106 3.23 4.25 25.29
N LEU A 107 2.83 4.79 24.14
CA LEU A 107 1.76 5.81 24.07
C LEU A 107 0.38 5.15 24.11
N THR A 108 -0.55 5.79 24.81
CA THR A 108 -1.99 5.44 24.77
C THR A 108 -2.68 6.08 23.57
N ALA A 109 -3.85 5.58 23.17
CA ALA A 109 -4.59 6.12 22.03
C ALA A 109 -4.85 7.65 22.11
N PRO A 110 -5.22 8.26 23.24
CA PRO A 110 -5.32 9.72 23.35
C PRO A 110 -3.99 10.46 23.15
N GLU A 111 -2.87 9.91 23.67
CA GLU A 111 -1.55 10.50 23.50
C GLU A 111 -1.09 10.42 22.05
N GLU A 112 -1.32 9.28 21.37
CA GLU A 112 -1.06 9.14 19.93
C GLU A 112 -1.88 10.14 19.10
N LEU A 113 -3.19 10.29 19.39
CA LEU A 113 -4.06 11.26 18.71
C LEU A 113 -3.52 12.70 18.86
N SER A 114 -3.04 13.08 20.05
CA SER A 114 -2.44 14.39 20.27
C SER A 114 -1.16 14.61 19.47
N ALA A 115 -0.27 13.62 19.44
CA ALA A 115 0.96 13.67 18.65
C ALA A 115 0.68 13.73 17.14
N ILE A 116 -0.29 12.91 16.67
CA ILE A 116 -0.76 12.90 15.28
C ILE A 116 -1.26 14.28 14.87
N ASN A 117 -2.12 14.91 15.67
CA ASN A 117 -2.69 16.23 15.35
C ASN A 117 -1.60 17.27 15.16
N THR A 118 -0.68 17.37 16.11
CA THR A 118 0.42 18.33 16.04
C THR A 118 1.23 18.20 14.76
N ARG A 119 1.57 16.98 14.36
CA ARG A 119 2.37 16.73 13.14
C ARG A 119 1.53 16.90 11.85
N ALA A 120 0.28 16.45 11.88
CA ALA A 120 -0.61 16.54 10.73
C ALA A 120 -0.99 18.00 10.39
N ASP A 121 -1.14 18.87 11.38
CA ASP A 121 -1.41 20.28 11.14
C ASP A 121 -0.23 20.97 10.44
N SER A 122 0.99 20.66 10.86
CA SER A 122 2.20 21.12 10.17
C SER A 122 2.25 20.62 8.71
N LEU A 123 1.92 19.35 8.51
CA LEU A 123 1.89 18.74 7.16
C LEU A 123 0.82 19.39 6.26
N VAL A 124 -0.39 19.65 6.80
CA VAL A 124 -1.45 20.35 6.07
C VAL A 124 -1.01 21.75 5.69
N ALA A 125 -0.40 22.50 6.62
CA ALA A 125 0.12 23.84 6.32
C ALA A 125 1.16 23.82 5.17
N GLN A 126 2.06 22.83 5.19
CA GLN A 126 3.04 22.63 4.11
C GLN A 126 2.36 22.27 2.77
N GLN A 127 1.35 21.39 2.79
CA GLN A 127 0.56 21.08 1.58
C GLN A 127 -0.12 22.32 1.00
N GLN A 128 -0.70 23.22 1.85
CA GLN A 128 -1.31 24.46 1.39
C GLN A 128 -0.28 25.40 0.78
N LEU A 129 0.89 25.56 1.42
CA LEU A 129 1.98 26.37 0.89
C LEU A 129 2.49 25.85 -0.47
N THR A 130 2.69 24.53 -0.58
CA THR A 130 3.08 23.88 -1.83
C THR A 130 2.05 24.12 -2.94
N TRP A 131 0.75 24.04 -2.59
CA TRP A 131 -0.33 24.35 -3.54
C TRP A 131 -0.29 25.82 -4.02
N LEU A 132 -0.07 26.76 -3.14
CA LEU A 132 0.06 28.18 -3.50
C LEU A 132 1.24 28.41 -4.44
N ASN A 133 2.38 27.78 -4.19
CA ASN A 133 3.54 27.82 -5.08
C ASN A 133 3.22 27.22 -6.46
N HIS A 134 2.56 26.07 -6.50
CA HIS A 134 2.16 25.44 -7.76
C HIS A 134 1.15 26.28 -8.53
N LYS A 135 0.25 27.02 -7.87
CA LYS A 135 -0.64 27.99 -8.58
C LYS A 135 0.15 29.05 -9.33
N SER A 136 1.24 29.57 -8.75
CA SER A 136 2.12 30.50 -9.45
C SER A 136 2.78 29.85 -10.66
N GLU A 137 3.33 28.66 -10.49
CA GLU A 137 3.96 27.92 -11.59
C GLU A 137 2.96 27.53 -12.71
N PHE A 138 1.70 27.22 -12.38
CA PHE A 138 0.64 27.04 -13.38
C PHE A 138 0.44 28.31 -14.22
N HIS A 139 0.42 29.47 -13.57
CA HIS A 139 0.30 30.76 -14.26
C HIS A 139 1.47 31.00 -15.22
N ASP A 140 2.71 30.68 -14.81
CA ASP A 140 3.92 30.85 -15.60
C ASP A 140 3.93 30.02 -16.89
N ILE A 141 3.28 28.85 -16.88
CA ILE A 141 3.10 27.99 -18.07
C ILE A 141 1.81 28.30 -18.84
N GLY A 142 1.08 29.37 -18.49
CA GLY A 142 -0.13 29.83 -19.16
C GLY A 142 -1.42 29.10 -18.74
N ILE A 143 -1.39 28.34 -17.65
CA ILE A 143 -2.58 27.73 -17.05
C ILE A 143 -3.05 28.62 -15.88
N GLN A 144 -4.29 29.07 -15.93
CA GLN A 144 -4.86 29.99 -14.95
C GLN A 144 -6.00 29.34 -14.17
N LEU A 145 -5.89 29.29 -12.86
CA LEU A 145 -6.98 28.99 -11.97
C LEU A 145 -7.53 30.30 -11.42
N LEU A 146 -8.69 30.72 -11.94
CA LEU A 146 -9.28 32.03 -11.73
C LEU A 146 -10.36 31.98 -10.64
N SER A 147 -10.48 33.04 -9.86
CA SER A 147 -11.67 33.24 -9.02
C SER A 147 -12.75 34.00 -9.82
N PHE A 148 -14.01 33.87 -9.41
CA PHE A 148 -15.13 34.49 -10.12
C PHE A 148 -14.98 36.01 -10.24
N LYS A 149 -14.39 36.67 -9.23
CA LYS A 149 -14.15 38.13 -9.25
C LYS A 149 -13.22 38.56 -10.39
N ASP A 150 -12.26 37.71 -10.74
CA ASP A 150 -11.20 37.98 -11.73
C ASP A 150 -11.64 37.69 -13.17
N LEU A 151 -12.85 37.15 -13.36
CA LEU A 151 -13.41 36.83 -14.68
C LEU A 151 -13.87 38.10 -15.43
N SER A 152 -13.66 38.09 -16.74
CA SER A 152 -14.23 39.09 -17.63
C SER A 152 -15.77 39.00 -17.69
N THR A 153 -16.43 40.09 -18.13
CA THR A 153 -17.89 40.07 -18.31
C THR A 153 -18.32 38.96 -19.27
N VAL A 154 -17.59 38.72 -20.33
CA VAL A 154 -17.85 37.66 -21.33
C VAL A 154 -17.78 36.27 -20.68
N ASP A 155 -16.76 36.03 -19.86
CA ASP A 155 -16.61 34.78 -19.14
C ASP A 155 -17.76 34.57 -18.13
N LYS A 156 -18.15 35.63 -17.41
CA LYS A 156 -19.27 35.59 -16.45
C LYS A 156 -20.62 35.28 -17.13
N ASP A 157 -20.87 35.88 -18.29
CA ASP A 157 -22.11 35.62 -19.06
C ASP A 157 -22.15 34.19 -19.62
N TRP A 158 -20.99 33.73 -20.16
CA TRP A 158 -20.86 32.34 -20.59
C TRP A 158 -21.06 31.38 -19.42
N LEU A 159 -20.40 31.62 -18.29
CA LEU A 159 -20.44 30.78 -17.11
C LEU A 159 -21.86 30.71 -16.52
N ARG A 160 -22.60 31.84 -16.53
CA ARG A 160 -24.02 31.87 -16.16
C ARG A 160 -24.85 30.94 -17.06
N SER A 161 -24.62 30.98 -18.37
CA SER A 161 -25.32 30.11 -19.31
C SER A 161 -24.92 28.63 -19.10
N TYR A 162 -23.67 28.37 -18.84
CA TYR A 162 -23.15 27.03 -18.53
C TYR A 162 -23.72 26.50 -17.23
N PHE A 163 -23.74 27.32 -16.16
CA PHE A 163 -24.35 27.00 -14.89
C PHE A 163 -25.82 26.60 -15.07
N THR A 164 -26.62 27.42 -15.75
CA THR A 164 -28.06 27.17 -15.91
C THR A 164 -28.35 25.92 -16.70
N ARG A 165 -27.53 25.61 -17.74
CA ARG A 165 -27.82 24.48 -18.64
C ARG A 165 -27.18 23.17 -18.21
N HIS A 166 -26.01 23.20 -17.53
CA HIS A 166 -25.20 22.03 -17.27
C HIS A 166 -24.99 21.72 -15.78
N ILE A 167 -24.96 22.74 -14.89
CA ILE A 167 -24.73 22.55 -13.46
C ILE A 167 -26.04 22.45 -12.72
N LEU A 168 -26.91 23.46 -12.85
CA LEU A 168 -28.17 23.55 -12.13
C LEU A 168 -29.06 22.28 -12.22
N PRO A 169 -29.20 21.61 -13.36
CA PRO A 169 -29.98 20.37 -13.45
C PRO A 169 -29.34 19.16 -12.72
N MET A 170 -28.05 19.23 -12.37
CA MET A 170 -27.29 18.11 -11.78
C MET A 170 -27.06 18.23 -10.28
N VAL A 171 -27.28 19.42 -9.70
CA VAL A 171 -27.11 19.66 -8.28
C VAL A 171 -28.44 19.53 -7.55
N THR A 172 -28.41 18.98 -6.35
CA THR A 172 -29.57 18.88 -5.47
C THR A 172 -29.28 19.67 -4.20
N PRO A 173 -29.81 20.89 -4.05
CA PRO A 173 -29.66 21.66 -2.84
C PRO A 173 -30.59 21.12 -1.73
N PHE A 174 -30.07 21.10 -0.51
CA PHE A 174 -30.80 20.72 0.70
C PHE A 174 -30.90 21.92 1.64
N THR A 175 -32.11 22.26 2.04
CA THR A 175 -32.32 23.25 3.11
C THR A 175 -31.96 22.61 4.45
N LEU A 176 -31.18 23.33 5.24
CA LEU A 176 -30.83 22.93 6.59
C LEU A 176 -31.60 23.78 7.57
N ASP A 177 -32.56 23.17 8.24
CA ASP A 177 -33.38 23.76 9.29
C ASP A 177 -33.73 22.69 10.34
N GLU A 178 -34.50 23.09 11.37
CA GLU A 178 -34.88 22.18 12.48
C GLU A 178 -35.85 21.06 12.02
N GLU A 179 -36.52 21.22 10.88
CA GLU A 179 -37.55 20.29 10.41
C GLU A 179 -36.98 19.22 9.47
N HIS A 180 -35.82 19.48 8.82
CA HIS A 180 -35.22 18.60 7.84
C HIS A 180 -33.97 17.90 8.40
N PRO A 181 -33.87 16.58 8.30
CA PRO A 181 -32.67 15.87 8.71
C PRO A 181 -31.47 16.26 7.84
N PHE A 182 -30.29 16.35 8.47
CA PHE A 182 -29.05 16.64 7.75
C PHE A 182 -28.81 15.59 6.65
N PRO A 183 -28.54 16.02 5.42
CA PRO A 183 -28.40 15.09 4.30
C PRO A 183 -27.18 14.18 4.46
N PHE A 184 -27.28 12.98 3.92
CA PHE A 184 -26.14 12.07 3.89
C PHE A 184 -25.06 12.58 2.94
N ILE A 185 -23.82 12.72 3.44
CA ILE A 185 -22.62 13.04 2.68
C ILE A 185 -21.67 11.85 2.77
N SER A 186 -21.22 11.34 1.63
CA SER A 186 -20.25 10.25 1.56
C SER A 186 -18.86 10.68 2.05
N SER A 187 -18.04 9.73 2.49
CA SER A 187 -16.63 10.00 2.82
C SER A 187 -15.89 10.54 1.61
N GLY A 188 -15.12 11.61 1.81
CA GLY A 188 -14.44 12.34 0.73
C GLY A 188 -15.33 13.32 -0.04
N GLY A 189 -16.65 13.33 0.21
CA GLY A 189 -17.59 14.24 -0.42
C GLY A 189 -17.32 15.70 -0.06
N ILE A 190 -17.35 16.56 -1.09
CA ILE A 190 -17.20 18.01 -0.95
C ILE A 190 -18.60 18.63 -1.02
N CYS A 191 -18.87 19.58 -0.16
CA CYS A 191 -20.14 20.31 -0.12
C CYS A 191 -19.88 21.81 -0.10
N VAL A 192 -20.76 22.54 -0.76
CA VAL A 192 -20.84 24.00 -0.64
C VAL A 192 -21.99 24.35 0.31
N VAL A 193 -21.75 25.29 1.19
CA VAL A 193 -22.77 25.90 2.08
C VAL A 193 -23.00 27.31 1.63
N LEU A 194 -24.29 27.63 1.46
CA LEU A 194 -24.78 28.97 1.19
C LEU A 194 -25.59 29.42 2.42
N GLU A 195 -25.20 30.54 3.06
CA GLU A 195 -25.86 31.11 4.19
C GLU A 195 -26.76 32.28 3.74
N PHE A 196 -28.05 32.15 4.01
CA PHE A 196 -29.05 33.18 3.81
C PHE A 196 -29.56 33.69 5.16
N GLU A 197 -30.32 34.74 5.14
CA GLU A 197 -30.77 35.44 6.38
C GLU A 197 -31.50 34.54 7.39
N HIS A 198 -32.23 33.53 6.92
CA HIS A 198 -33.08 32.66 7.75
C HIS A 198 -32.80 31.17 7.59
N HIS A 199 -31.93 30.76 6.70
CA HIS A 199 -31.66 29.34 6.45
C HIS A 199 -30.30 29.13 5.79
N HIS A 200 -29.82 27.90 5.90
CA HIS A 200 -28.62 27.42 5.21
C HIS A 200 -29.01 26.44 4.11
N ILE A 201 -28.31 26.51 3.00
CA ILE A 201 -28.44 25.55 1.90
C ILE A 201 -27.14 24.79 1.74
N LEU A 202 -27.25 23.48 1.74
CA LEU A 202 -26.16 22.57 1.49
C LEU A 202 -26.23 22.00 0.07
N ILE A 203 -25.15 22.06 -0.66
CA ILE A 203 -25.05 21.52 -2.02
C ILE A 203 -23.89 20.56 -2.11
N PRO A 204 -24.11 19.22 -2.05
CA PRO A 204 -23.08 18.25 -2.32
C PRO A 204 -22.60 18.31 -3.78
N LEU A 205 -21.29 18.29 -3.99
CA LEU A 205 -20.73 18.23 -5.33
C LEU A 205 -20.93 16.82 -5.93
N PRO A 206 -21.49 16.70 -7.15
CA PRO A 206 -21.63 15.42 -7.81
C PRO A 206 -20.25 14.79 -8.10
N GLY A 207 -20.03 13.54 -7.65
CA GLY A 207 -18.72 12.87 -7.76
C GLY A 207 -18.28 12.51 -9.18
N ASN A 208 -19.19 12.58 -10.15
CA ASN A 208 -18.95 12.30 -11.58
C ASN A 208 -18.59 13.55 -12.39
N LEU A 209 -18.60 14.74 -11.78
CA LEU A 209 -18.21 15.99 -12.43
C LEU A 209 -16.77 16.34 -12.14
N SER A 210 -16.09 16.96 -13.12
CA SER A 210 -14.79 17.57 -12.88
C SER A 210 -14.93 18.74 -11.93
N ARG A 211 -14.08 18.81 -10.93
CA ARG A 211 -14.00 19.94 -10.00
C ARG A 211 -13.56 21.23 -10.69
N PHE A 212 -12.74 21.11 -11.73
CA PHE A 212 -12.19 22.24 -12.47
C PHE A 212 -12.94 22.38 -13.80
N ILE A 213 -13.63 23.50 -13.96
CA ILE A 213 -14.42 23.84 -15.14
C ILE A 213 -13.55 24.69 -16.06
N ALA A 214 -13.29 24.21 -17.28
CA ALA A 214 -12.58 24.95 -18.31
C ALA A 214 -13.49 26.05 -18.88
N LEU A 215 -12.98 27.30 -18.90
CA LEU A 215 -13.69 28.45 -19.48
C LEU A 215 -13.68 28.41 -21.01
N GLN A 216 -14.67 29.06 -21.63
CA GLN A 216 -14.85 29.05 -23.09
C GLN A 216 -13.62 29.61 -23.83
N GLY A 217 -13.28 28.94 -24.92
CA GLY A 217 -12.28 29.39 -25.91
C GLY A 217 -10.83 29.05 -25.60
N GLN A 218 -10.47 28.66 -24.36
CA GLN A 218 -9.13 28.27 -23.99
C GLN A 218 -9.15 27.21 -22.90
N GLN A 219 -8.67 26.00 -23.21
CA GLN A 219 -8.57 24.88 -22.25
C GLN A 219 -7.44 25.07 -21.19
N THR A 220 -6.99 26.33 -20.97
CA THR A 220 -5.94 26.68 -20.02
C THR A 220 -6.44 27.59 -18.90
N ARG A 221 -7.73 27.96 -18.94
CA ARG A 221 -8.35 28.82 -17.93
C ARG A 221 -9.43 28.04 -17.22
N PHE A 222 -9.30 27.92 -15.91
CA PHE A 222 -10.19 27.10 -15.08
C PHE A 222 -10.77 27.93 -13.95
N ILE A 223 -11.99 27.55 -13.52
CA ILE A 223 -12.62 27.96 -12.27
C ILE A 223 -13.08 26.72 -11.51
N THR A 224 -13.07 26.76 -10.18
CA THR A 224 -13.56 25.62 -9.42
C THR A 224 -15.08 25.56 -9.39
N PHE A 225 -15.62 24.35 -9.26
CA PHE A 225 -17.05 24.12 -9.18
C PHE A 225 -17.67 24.85 -7.97
N GLU A 226 -16.96 24.88 -6.85
CA GLU A 226 -17.34 25.58 -5.61
C GLU A 226 -17.53 27.08 -5.85
N GLU A 227 -16.57 27.71 -6.50
CA GLU A 227 -16.64 29.13 -6.86
C GLU A 227 -17.85 29.44 -7.74
N VAL A 228 -18.19 28.55 -8.66
CA VAL A 228 -19.38 28.71 -9.54
C VAL A 228 -20.67 28.61 -8.73
N LEU A 229 -20.78 27.66 -7.79
CA LEU A 229 -21.94 27.55 -6.93
C LEU A 229 -22.10 28.75 -6.02
N LEU A 230 -21.01 29.25 -5.45
CA LEU A 230 -21.02 30.46 -4.62
C LEU A 230 -21.44 31.71 -5.42
N ALA A 231 -20.95 31.83 -6.67
CA ALA A 231 -21.27 32.99 -7.52
C ALA A 231 -22.72 33.03 -8.02
N PHE A 232 -23.30 31.86 -8.28
CA PHE A 232 -24.65 31.74 -8.83
C PHE A 232 -25.70 31.20 -7.86
N GLY A 233 -25.36 31.05 -6.57
CA GLY A 233 -26.27 30.60 -5.52
C GLY A 233 -27.58 31.37 -5.50
N ASN A 234 -27.55 32.71 -5.65
CA ASN A 234 -28.73 33.55 -5.72
C ASN A 234 -29.68 33.24 -6.89
N LEU A 235 -29.20 32.62 -7.97
CA LEU A 235 -30.06 32.23 -9.11
C LEU A 235 -30.92 31.00 -8.78
N MET A 236 -30.47 30.19 -7.83
CA MET A 236 -31.21 29.00 -7.39
C MET A 236 -32.32 29.38 -6.40
N PHE A 237 -32.14 30.46 -5.65
CA PHE A 237 -33.01 30.87 -4.53
C PHE A 237 -33.42 32.34 -4.68
N SER A 238 -34.23 32.62 -5.69
CA SER A 238 -34.70 33.98 -5.98
C SER A 238 -35.45 34.58 -4.79
N GLY A 239 -35.11 35.80 -4.43
CA GLY A 239 -35.75 36.53 -3.30
C GLY A 239 -34.97 36.44 -1.97
N ASN A 240 -33.90 35.66 -1.89
CA ASN A 240 -33.03 35.58 -0.72
C ASN A 240 -31.69 36.26 -0.99
N THR A 241 -31.12 36.93 0.00
CA THR A 241 -29.82 37.55 -0.07
C THR A 241 -28.78 36.59 0.51
N LEU A 242 -27.76 36.23 -0.29
CA LEU A 242 -26.63 35.42 0.17
C LEU A 242 -25.76 36.30 1.11
N ILE A 243 -25.58 35.85 2.34
CA ILE A 243 -24.77 36.53 3.36
C ILE A 243 -23.33 36.06 3.25
N SER A 244 -23.13 34.76 3.29
CA SER A 244 -21.82 34.14 3.22
C SER A 244 -21.90 32.75 2.57
N GLY A 245 -20.74 32.17 2.28
CA GLY A 245 -20.68 30.80 1.82
C GLY A 245 -19.24 30.32 1.73
N GLY A 246 -19.11 29.01 1.81
CA GLY A 246 -17.83 28.35 1.73
C GLY A 246 -17.99 26.88 1.39
N SER A 247 -16.94 26.11 1.51
CA SER A 247 -16.96 24.68 1.23
C SER A 247 -16.37 23.86 2.38
N PHE A 248 -16.81 22.60 2.45
CA PHE A 248 -16.22 21.64 3.37
C PHE A 248 -16.13 20.25 2.75
N GLN A 249 -15.26 19.43 3.31
CA GLN A 249 -15.11 18.01 2.97
C GLN A 249 -15.12 17.19 4.26
N ILE A 250 -15.84 16.06 4.25
CA ILE A 250 -15.85 15.14 5.38
C ILE A 250 -15.09 13.86 5.06
N LEU A 251 -14.45 13.32 6.10
CA LEU A 251 -13.86 11.98 6.07
C LEU A 251 -14.54 11.12 7.12
N ARG A 252 -15.00 9.92 6.73
CA ARG A 252 -15.66 8.96 7.62
C ARG A 252 -14.78 7.77 7.93
N ASP A 253 -15.10 7.09 9.02
CA ASP A 253 -14.47 5.82 9.37
C ASP A 253 -14.74 4.74 8.31
N ASN A 254 -13.70 4.22 7.69
CA ASN A 254 -13.78 3.16 6.68
C ASN A 254 -13.47 1.76 7.25
N ASP A 255 -13.25 1.61 8.55
CA ASP A 255 -12.75 0.37 9.18
C ASP A 255 -13.83 -0.46 9.91
N LEU A 256 -15.11 -0.19 9.71
CA LEU A 256 -16.24 -0.78 10.47
C LEU A 256 -16.54 -2.26 10.18
N ALA A 257 -15.78 -2.95 9.37
CA ALA A 257 -16.18 -4.25 8.79
C ALA A 257 -16.15 -5.48 9.74
N LYS A 258 -15.77 -5.37 11.02
CA LYS A 258 -15.54 -6.55 11.88
C LYS A 258 -16.66 -6.93 12.86
N GLN A 259 -17.81 -6.25 12.89
CA GLN A 259 -18.79 -6.42 13.97
C GLN A 259 -19.90 -7.47 13.75
N GLN A 260 -20.04 -8.05 12.57
CA GLN A 260 -21.06 -9.07 12.34
C GLN A 260 -20.45 -10.41 11.93
N ARG A 261 -20.52 -11.42 12.81
CA ARG A 261 -20.30 -12.82 12.45
C ARG A 261 -21.49 -13.31 11.63
N SER A 262 -21.29 -13.50 10.33
CA SER A 262 -22.22 -14.18 9.44
C SER A 262 -21.61 -15.51 9.03
N GLU A 263 -22.42 -16.53 8.81
CA GLU A 263 -21.98 -17.83 8.30
C GLU A 263 -21.48 -17.78 6.84
N ASP A 264 -21.77 -16.66 6.13
CA ASP A 264 -21.36 -16.43 4.75
C ASP A 264 -20.55 -15.13 4.63
N LEU A 265 -19.26 -15.27 4.31
CA LEU A 265 -18.30 -14.18 4.14
C LEU A 265 -18.78 -13.13 3.13
N ARG A 266 -19.44 -13.55 2.04
CA ARG A 266 -19.96 -12.66 1.00
C ARG A 266 -21.10 -11.77 1.51
N SER A 267 -22.06 -12.35 2.23
CA SER A 267 -23.17 -11.61 2.87
C SER A 267 -22.65 -10.63 3.92
N MET A 268 -21.58 -11.00 4.63
CA MET A 268 -20.92 -10.14 5.60
C MET A 268 -20.30 -8.91 4.93
N VAL A 269 -19.58 -9.10 3.81
CA VAL A 269 -18.96 -8.00 3.05
C VAL A 269 -20.02 -7.08 2.45
N GLU A 270 -21.08 -7.62 1.82
CA GLU A 270 -22.17 -6.82 1.24
C GLU A 270 -22.92 -5.99 2.32
N SER A 271 -23.11 -6.55 3.52
CA SER A 271 -23.71 -5.85 4.66
C SER A 271 -22.78 -4.77 5.23
N GLY A 272 -21.49 -5.08 5.38
CA GLY A 272 -20.47 -4.14 5.84
C GLY A 272 -20.34 -2.91 4.94
N LEU A 273 -20.44 -3.09 3.62
CA LEU A 273 -20.42 -1.98 2.65
C LEU A 273 -21.59 -1.00 2.84
N ARG A 274 -22.78 -1.50 3.21
CA ARG A 274 -23.95 -0.65 3.50
C ARG A 274 -23.78 0.14 4.80
N LEU A 275 -23.10 -0.42 5.79
CA LEU A 275 -22.86 0.21 7.09
C LEU A 275 -21.78 1.31 7.01
N ARG A 276 -20.77 1.18 6.13
CA ARG A 276 -19.73 2.22 5.93
C ARG A 276 -20.32 3.59 5.59
N ASN A 277 -21.40 3.61 4.86
CA ASN A 277 -22.05 4.87 4.50
C ASN A 277 -22.62 5.64 5.71
N LYS A 278 -22.86 4.96 6.85
CA LYS A 278 -23.38 5.56 8.09
C LYS A 278 -22.32 5.75 9.17
N ALA A 279 -21.05 5.54 8.82
CA ALA A 279 -19.93 5.63 9.76
C ALA A 279 -19.70 7.05 10.27
N ASN A 280 -19.12 7.16 11.48
CA ASN A 280 -18.83 8.43 12.14
C ASN A 280 -17.88 9.28 11.28
N VAL A 281 -18.09 10.59 11.33
CA VAL A 281 -17.16 11.56 10.75
C VAL A 281 -15.91 11.63 11.61
N ILE A 282 -14.74 11.53 10.98
CA ILE A 282 -13.44 11.54 11.67
C ILE A 282 -12.70 12.85 11.42
N ARG A 283 -12.93 13.49 10.26
CA ARG A 283 -12.28 14.76 9.92
C ARG A 283 -13.20 15.64 9.10
N LEU A 284 -13.14 16.95 9.39
CA LEU A 284 -13.81 18.02 8.67
C LEU A 284 -12.76 19.01 8.14
N LYS A 285 -12.63 19.11 6.83
CA LYS A 285 -11.82 20.16 6.17
C LYS A 285 -12.75 21.29 5.77
N ILE A 286 -12.37 22.52 6.07
CA ILE A 286 -13.20 23.71 5.84
C ILE A 286 -12.45 24.76 5.05
N GLU A 287 -13.15 25.49 4.17
CA GLU A 287 -12.64 26.63 3.43
C GLU A 287 -13.68 27.73 3.34
N ASN A 288 -13.30 28.94 3.74
CA ASN A 288 -14.13 30.16 3.69
C ASN A 288 -15.48 30.06 4.41
N LEU A 289 -15.60 29.25 5.47
CA LEU A 289 -16.77 29.16 6.30
C LEU A 289 -16.65 30.09 7.51
N SER A 290 -17.76 30.73 7.88
CA SER A 290 -17.87 31.49 9.13
C SER A 290 -17.80 30.52 10.32
N GLU A 291 -17.36 31.01 11.48
CA GLU A 291 -17.28 30.20 12.70
C GLU A 291 -18.66 29.65 13.11
N ALA A 292 -19.73 30.43 12.88
CA ALA A 292 -21.11 29.97 13.09
C ALA A 292 -21.46 28.78 12.19
N ASN A 293 -21.09 28.82 10.90
CA ASN A 293 -21.30 27.73 9.96
C ASN A 293 -20.49 26.49 10.32
N VAL A 294 -19.25 26.66 10.80
CA VAL A 294 -18.43 25.53 11.25
C VAL A 294 -19.07 24.82 12.42
N ARG A 295 -19.52 25.56 13.44
CA ARG A 295 -20.23 25.01 14.61
C ARG A 295 -21.53 24.32 14.23
N PHE A 296 -22.31 24.93 13.36
CA PHE A 296 -23.57 24.38 12.88
C PHE A 296 -23.33 23.03 12.17
N ILE A 297 -22.38 22.99 11.24
CA ILE A 297 -22.03 21.76 10.50
C ILE A 297 -21.47 20.67 11.44
N ALA A 298 -20.56 21.04 12.36
CA ALA A 298 -19.96 20.12 13.30
C ALA A 298 -21.00 19.48 14.24
N PHE A 299 -22.01 20.24 14.67
CA PHE A 299 -23.14 19.71 15.44
C PHE A 299 -23.95 18.67 14.66
N HIS A 300 -24.40 19.03 13.46
CA HIS A 300 -25.21 18.12 12.64
C HIS A 300 -24.45 16.87 12.18
N LEU A 301 -23.13 16.93 12.13
CA LEU A 301 -22.27 15.77 11.88
C LEU A 301 -21.96 14.95 13.15
N GLY A 302 -22.45 15.37 14.32
CA GLY A 302 -22.23 14.70 15.59
C GLY A 302 -20.83 14.88 16.18
N LEU A 303 -20.10 15.92 15.74
CA LEU A 303 -18.77 16.26 16.24
C LEU A 303 -18.82 17.16 17.50
N LEU A 304 -19.95 17.83 17.72
CA LEU A 304 -20.21 18.68 18.88
C LEU A 304 -21.52 18.28 19.55
N SER A 305 -21.61 18.41 20.88
CA SER A 305 -22.86 18.26 21.62
C SER A 305 -23.72 19.53 21.61
N ALA A 306 -24.99 19.40 21.94
CA ALA A 306 -25.91 20.54 22.03
C ALA A 306 -25.48 21.55 23.13
N GLU A 307 -24.91 21.05 24.24
CA GLU A 307 -24.38 21.88 25.30
C GLU A 307 -23.19 22.72 24.85
N ALA A 308 -22.30 22.11 24.04
CA ALA A 308 -21.12 22.76 23.47
C ALA A 308 -21.45 23.88 22.46
N ILE A 309 -22.68 23.94 21.94
CA ILE A 309 -23.13 25.03 21.06
C ILE A 309 -23.66 26.21 21.86
N ALA A 310 -24.33 25.93 22.99
CA ALA A 310 -24.99 26.95 23.77
C ALA A 310 -24.02 27.87 24.52
N GLU A 311 -22.87 27.34 24.94
CA GLU A 311 -21.84 28.09 25.67
C GLU A 311 -20.47 27.88 24.97
N PHE A 312 -20.00 28.91 24.25
CA PHE A 312 -18.68 28.93 23.71
C PHE A 312 -17.65 29.20 24.80
N ASP A 313 -17.13 28.15 25.38
CA ASP A 313 -16.09 28.21 26.41
C ASP A 313 -14.82 27.47 25.91
N GLU A 314 -13.77 27.43 26.74
CA GLU A 314 -12.55 26.68 26.48
C GLU A 314 -12.81 25.17 26.22
N THR A 315 -13.90 24.63 26.77
CA THR A 315 -14.29 23.23 26.62
C THR A 315 -14.79 22.97 25.20
N THR A 316 -15.58 23.89 24.65
CA THR A 316 -16.05 23.82 23.25
C THR A 316 -14.90 23.99 22.27
N GLN A 317 -13.96 24.90 22.55
CA GLN A 317 -12.76 25.03 21.70
C GLN A 317 -11.94 23.75 21.73
N ARG A 318 -11.72 23.14 22.89
CA ARG A 318 -11.04 21.82 22.98
C ARG A 318 -11.79 20.70 22.24
N ALA A 319 -13.12 20.70 22.27
CA ALA A 319 -13.94 19.75 21.55
C ALA A 319 -13.81 19.94 20.03
N LEU A 320 -13.75 21.18 19.54
CA LEU A 320 -13.48 21.49 18.12
C LEU A 320 -12.07 21.04 17.70
N ASP A 321 -11.08 21.29 18.54
CA ASP A 321 -9.70 20.86 18.29
C ASP A 321 -9.59 19.32 18.26
N GLN A 322 -10.32 18.64 19.15
CA GLN A 322 -10.41 17.18 19.19
C GLN A 322 -11.23 16.59 18.02
N ALA A 323 -12.16 17.35 17.46
CA ALA A 323 -12.99 16.93 16.33
C ALA A 323 -12.25 16.92 14.98
N PHE A 324 -10.94 17.17 14.98
CA PHE A 324 -10.10 17.21 13.75
C PHE A 324 -10.66 18.12 12.65
N ILE A 325 -11.15 19.29 13.04
CA ILE A 325 -11.57 20.34 12.12
C ILE A 325 -10.33 21.12 11.69
N VAL A 326 -10.09 21.18 10.39
CA VAL A 326 -8.91 21.84 9.84
C VAL A 326 -9.29 22.79 8.72
N THR A 327 -8.73 24.01 8.76
CA THR A 327 -8.81 24.94 7.63
C THR A 327 -7.85 24.48 6.55
N ALA A 328 -8.40 23.90 5.49
CA ALA A 328 -7.62 23.37 4.38
C ALA A 328 -8.48 23.30 3.12
N LEU A 329 -7.86 23.42 1.95
CA LEU A 329 -8.56 23.28 0.68
C LEU A 329 -9.23 21.89 0.60
N PRO A 330 -10.57 21.81 0.61
CA PRO A 330 -11.27 20.55 0.37
C PRO A 330 -10.85 19.95 -0.97
N GLY A 331 -10.69 18.63 -1.03
CA GLY A 331 -10.33 17.94 -2.27
C GLY A 331 -8.98 18.31 -2.88
N LEU A 332 -7.96 18.64 -2.09
CA LEU A 332 -6.60 18.90 -2.59
C LEU A 332 -6.04 17.71 -3.40
N SER A 333 -6.45 16.48 -3.10
CA SER A 333 -6.11 15.29 -3.89
C SER A 333 -6.60 15.32 -5.35
N GLN A 334 -7.57 16.18 -5.67
CA GLN A 334 -8.14 16.30 -7.02
C GLN A 334 -7.37 17.29 -7.92
N VAL A 335 -6.36 18.00 -7.41
CA VAL A 335 -5.58 18.97 -8.23
C VAL A 335 -4.86 18.30 -9.41
N SER A 336 -4.66 16.98 -9.34
CA SER A 336 -4.15 16.18 -10.46
C SER A 336 -5.07 16.21 -11.71
N GLN A 337 -6.34 16.61 -11.58
CA GLN A 337 -7.25 16.82 -12.73
C GLN A 337 -6.80 17.98 -13.64
N LEU A 338 -5.97 18.90 -13.15
CA LEU A 338 -5.37 19.98 -13.94
C LEU A 338 -4.21 19.50 -14.83
N VAL A 339 -3.75 18.26 -14.64
CA VAL A 339 -2.62 17.68 -15.38
C VAL A 339 -3.07 17.21 -16.76
N ASP A 340 -2.65 17.92 -17.81
CA ASP A 340 -2.86 17.52 -19.21
C ASP A 340 -1.53 17.09 -19.85
N ALA A 341 -1.23 15.80 -19.74
CA ALA A 341 -0.01 15.21 -20.31
C ALA A 341 0.01 15.23 -21.84
N THR A 342 -1.16 15.23 -22.49
CA THR A 342 -1.28 15.25 -23.95
C THR A 342 -0.88 16.62 -24.50
N ARG A 343 -1.34 17.67 -23.84
CA ARG A 343 -1.07 19.05 -24.24
C ARG A 343 0.34 19.51 -23.86
N TYR A 344 0.85 19.01 -22.74
CA TYR A 344 2.14 19.43 -22.18
C TYR A 344 3.05 18.21 -21.89
N PRO A 345 3.47 17.47 -22.94
CA PRO A 345 4.25 16.24 -22.75
C PRO A 345 5.61 16.46 -22.06
N GLY A 346 6.20 17.67 -22.17
CA GLY A 346 7.46 18.01 -21.48
C GLY A 346 7.31 18.26 -19.97
N LEU A 347 6.09 18.34 -19.44
CA LEU A 347 5.81 18.59 -18.03
C LEU A 347 5.48 17.32 -17.22
N VAL A 348 5.53 16.16 -17.85
CA VAL A 348 5.39 14.82 -17.23
C VAL A 348 6.66 14.00 -17.45
N PHE A 349 6.83 12.93 -16.69
CA PHE A 349 7.89 11.97 -17.01
C PHE A 349 7.71 11.42 -18.42
N GLU A 350 8.83 11.26 -19.14
CA GLU A 350 8.81 10.55 -20.42
C GLU A 350 8.18 9.16 -20.24
N THR A 351 7.36 8.75 -21.21
CA THR A 351 6.72 7.46 -21.19
C THR A 351 7.76 6.34 -21.22
N PHE A 352 7.87 5.60 -20.12
CA PHE A 352 8.72 4.43 -20.06
C PHE A 352 7.99 3.21 -20.65
N LYS A 353 8.65 2.54 -21.60
CA LYS A 353 8.17 1.27 -22.16
C LYS A 353 8.90 0.12 -21.47
N PRO A 354 8.20 -0.72 -20.70
CA PRO A 354 8.80 -1.91 -20.10
C PRO A 354 9.47 -2.81 -21.15
N ARG A 355 10.63 -3.35 -20.82
CA ARG A 355 11.29 -4.35 -21.68
C ARG A 355 10.54 -5.67 -21.62
N TYR A 356 10.51 -6.40 -22.72
CA TYR A 356 10.11 -7.80 -22.72
C TYR A 356 11.36 -8.67 -22.57
N PRO A 357 11.38 -9.70 -21.68
CA PRO A 357 12.58 -10.50 -21.46
C PRO A 357 13.05 -11.19 -22.75
N GLN A 358 14.33 -11.03 -23.08
CA GLN A 358 14.92 -11.58 -24.31
C GLN A 358 14.78 -13.10 -24.37
N ARG A 359 14.91 -13.78 -23.24
CA ARG A 359 14.74 -15.23 -23.16
C ARG A 359 13.39 -15.70 -23.70
N LEU A 360 12.30 -15.02 -23.38
CA LEU A 360 10.99 -15.41 -23.91
C LEU A 360 10.93 -15.25 -25.43
N LEU A 361 11.57 -14.20 -25.97
CA LEU A 361 11.70 -14.01 -27.42
C LEU A 361 12.54 -15.14 -28.08
N ASP A 362 13.63 -15.58 -27.43
CA ASP A 362 14.49 -16.65 -27.89
C ASP A 362 13.77 -18.02 -27.92
N PHE A 363 12.70 -18.17 -27.12
CA PHE A 363 11.81 -19.33 -27.12
C PHE A 363 10.49 -19.10 -27.86
N ASP A 364 10.42 -18.16 -28.80
CA ASP A 364 9.22 -17.84 -29.60
C ASP A 364 7.98 -17.51 -28.72
N ASN A 365 8.19 -16.92 -27.55
CA ASN A 365 7.19 -16.65 -26.51
C ASN A 365 6.54 -17.91 -25.90
N ASP A 366 7.20 -19.05 -25.96
CA ASP A 366 6.81 -20.23 -25.20
C ASP A 366 7.33 -20.13 -23.77
N CYS A 367 6.42 -19.74 -22.88
CA CYS A 367 6.73 -19.56 -21.46
C CYS A 367 7.15 -20.86 -20.79
N PHE A 368 6.51 -21.99 -21.14
CA PHE A 368 6.86 -23.28 -20.55
C PHE A 368 8.26 -23.73 -20.94
N ALA A 369 8.64 -23.63 -22.24
CA ALA A 369 9.96 -23.95 -22.71
C ALA A 369 11.03 -23.04 -22.09
N ALA A 370 10.76 -21.73 -21.98
CA ALA A 370 11.66 -20.77 -21.37
C ALA A 370 11.89 -21.03 -19.87
N ILE A 371 10.83 -21.33 -19.10
CA ILE A 371 10.90 -21.66 -17.68
C ILE A 371 11.55 -23.02 -17.45
N ASN A 372 11.27 -24.02 -18.33
CA ASN A 372 11.89 -25.32 -18.25
C ASN A 372 13.42 -25.25 -18.48
N SER A 373 13.87 -24.32 -19.30
CA SER A 373 15.31 -24.15 -19.56
C SER A 373 16.04 -23.59 -18.33
N LYS A 374 15.36 -22.69 -17.57
CA LYS A 374 15.92 -21.99 -16.42
C LYS A 374 14.84 -21.11 -15.75
N ASP A 375 14.90 -20.95 -14.44
CA ASP A 375 14.04 -20.03 -13.69
C ASP A 375 14.10 -18.60 -14.23
N LEU A 376 12.99 -17.89 -14.15
CA LEU A 376 12.85 -16.51 -14.65
C LEU A 376 12.34 -15.59 -13.55
N LEU A 377 13.05 -14.48 -13.34
CA LEU A 377 12.61 -13.40 -12.44
C LEU A 377 12.35 -12.11 -13.23
N VAL A 378 11.13 -11.66 -13.25
CA VAL A 378 10.70 -10.42 -13.93
C VAL A 378 10.55 -9.31 -12.93
N HIS A 379 11.13 -8.14 -13.19
CA HIS A 379 11.13 -6.97 -12.31
C HIS A 379 10.26 -5.83 -12.89
N TRP A 380 9.03 -5.72 -12.42
CA TRP A 380 8.13 -4.61 -12.81
C TRP A 380 8.57 -3.29 -12.19
N PRO A 381 8.25 -2.16 -12.82
CA PRO A 381 7.72 -1.91 -14.17
C PRO A 381 8.81 -1.89 -15.24
N TYR A 382 10.04 -2.24 -14.90
CA TYR A 382 11.19 -2.20 -15.81
C TYR A 382 11.11 -3.27 -16.89
N GLU A 383 10.52 -4.41 -16.56
CA GLU A 383 10.08 -5.45 -17.50
C GLU A 383 8.56 -5.56 -17.52
N SER A 384 8.04 -6.11 -18.62
CA SER A 384 6.61 -6.11 -18.89
C SER A 384 5.84 -7.06 -17.97
N PHE A 385 4.74 -6.59 -17.43
CA PHE A 385 3.72 -7.41 -16.79
C PHE A 385 3.09 -8.43 -17.75
N ASP A 386 3.18 -8.20 -19.07
CA ASP A 386 2.60 -9.08 -20.08
C ASP A 386 3.19 -10.49 -20.06
N VAL A 387 4.31 -10.70 -19.38
CA VAL A 387 4.89 -12.04 -19.16
C VAL A 387 3.93 -12.95 -18.40
N ILE A 388 3.33 -12.48 -17.29
CA ILE A 388 2.35 -13.29 -16.53
C ILE A 388 1.05 -13.45 -17.31
N VAL A 389 0.65 -12.45 -18.08
CA VAL A 389 -0.52 -12.55 -18.96
C VAL A 389 -0.27 -13.63 -20.02
N ARG A 390 0.87 -13.59 -20.70
CA ARG A 390 1.25 -14.57 -21.72
C ARG A 390 1.34 -15.99 -21.15
N PHE A 391 1.93 -16.14 -19.95
CA PHE A 391 2.00 -17.43 -19.26
C PHE A 391 0.60 -18.04 -19.05
N LEU A 392 -0.37 -17.24 -18.61
CA LEU A 392 -1.74 -17.71 -18.39
C LEU A 392 -2.52 -17.93 -19.69
N GLU A 393 -2.34 -17.09 -20.71
CA GLU A 393 -2.93 -17.28 -22.04
C GLU A 393 -2.43 -18.56 -22.70
N GLN A 394 -1.14 -18.84 -22.58
CA GLN A 394 -0.55 -20.09 -23.05
C GLN A 394 -1.12 -21.27 -22.24
N ALA A 395 -1.19 -21.17 -20.92
CA ALA A 395 -1.79 -22.19 -20.07
C ALA A 395 -3.27 -22.45 -20.42
N ALA A 396 -4.02 -21.43 -20.80
CA ALA A 396 -5.41 -21.57 -21.22
C ALA A 396 -5.56 -22.34 -22.54
N THR A 397 -4.64 -22.14 -23.48
CA THR A 397 -4.74 -22.73 -24.85
C THR A 397 -3.99 -24.05 -25.04
N ASP A 398 -2.95 -24.34 -24.23
CA ASP A 398 -2.15 -25.55 -24.32
C ASP A 398 -2.97 -26.79 -23.94
N ALA A 399 -3.11 -27.77 -24.87
CA ALA A 399 -3.89 -28.98 -24.63
C ALA A 399 -3.31 -29.91 -23.55
N HIS A 400 -2.04 -29.75 -23.19
CA HIS A 400 -1.39 -30.52 -22.13
C HIS A 400 -1.63 -29.98 -20.74
N VAL A 401 -2.08 -28.73 -20.61
CA VAL A 401 -2.43 -28.13 -19.31
C VAL A 401 -3.71 -28.74 -18.77
N LEU A 402 -3.63 -29.28 -17.56
CA LEU A 402 -4.71 -29.97 -16.86
C LEU A 402 -5.47 -29.03 -15.91
N SER A 403 -4.74 -28.20 -15.17
CA SER A 403 -5.35 -27.29 -14.19
C SER A 403 -4.58 -25.97 -14.05
N ILE A 404 -5.31 -24.94 -13.64
CA ILE A 404 -4.79 -23.61 -13.25
C ILE A 404 -5.37 -23.28 -11.90
N LYS A 405 -4.54 -22.95 -10.91
CA LYS A 405 -4.94 -22.45 -9.61
C LYS A 405 -4.29 -21.09 -9.38
N GLN A 406 -5.07 -20.10 -8.93
CA GLN A 406 -4.57 -18.73 -8.77
C GLN A 406 -5.21 -17.98 -7.61
N THR A 407 -4.42 -17.20 -6.88
CA THR A 407 -4.91 -16.23 -5.89
C THR A 407 -5.20 -14.89 -6.55
N LEU A 408 -6.32 -14.26 -6.19
CA LEU A 408 -6.73 -12.94 -6.67
C LEU A 408 -7.07 -12.03 -5.48
N TYR A 409 -6.28 -10.97 -5.27
CA TYR A 409 -6.50 -10.00 -4.20
C TYR A 409 -7.13 -8.69 -4.72
N ARG A 410 -6.54 -8.13 -5.76
CA ARG A 410 -7.05 -6.96 -6.50
C ARG A 410 -6.82 -7.19 -7.97
N THR A 411 -7.84 -6.97 -8.78
CA THR A 411 -7.74 -7.03 -10.23
C THR A 411 -8.59 -5.92 -10.86
N SER A 412 -8.37 -5.63 -12.14
CA SER A 412 -9.19 -4.68 -12.88
C SER A 412 -10.42 -5.37 -13.44
N ASP A 413 -11.50 -4.60 -13.70
CA ASP A 413 -12.77 -5.13 -14.22
C ASP A 413 -12.61 -5.90 -15.54
N ASN A 414 -11.67 -5.48 -16.39
CA ASN A 414 -11.35 -6.14 -17.66
C ASN A 414 -9.89 -6.69 -17.64
N SER A 415 -9.55 -7.45 -16.61
CA SER A 415 -8.22 -8.03 -16.46
C SER A 415 -7.95 -9.12 -17.51
N PRO A 416 -6.84 -9.06 -18.27
CA PRO A 416 -6.44 -10.12 -19.20
C PRO A 416 -6.20 -11.45 -18.47
N ILE A 417 -5.75 -11.42 -17.22
CA ILE A 417 -5.57 -12.61 -16.36
C ILE A 417 -6.92 -13.31 -16.12
N VAL A 418 -7.95 -12.54 -15.77
CA VAL A 418 -9.32 -13.07 -15.58
C VAL A 418 -9.85 -13.65 -16.89
N ASN A 419 -9.61 -12.99 -18.02
CA ASN A 419 -10.01 -13.48 -19.34
C ASN A 419 -9.33 -14.82 -19.66
N ALA A 420 -8.04 -14.98 -19.39
CA ALA A 420 -7.31 -16.23 -19.59
C ALA A 420 -7.88 -17.37 -18.72
N MET A 421 -8.25 -17.09 -17.46
CA MET A 421 -8.89 -18.10 -16.59
C MET A 421 -10.28 -18.53 -17.11
N VAL A 422 -11.09 -17.59 -17.60
CA VAL A 422 -12.38 -17.86 -18.24
C VAL A 422 -12.19 -18.70 -19.51
N ASP A 423 -11.20 -18.35 -20.36
CA ASP A 423 -10.89 -19.12 -21.58
C ASP A 423 -10.45 -20.55 -21.23
N ALA A 424 -9.57 -20.72 -20.23
CA ALA A 424 -9.14 -22.03 -19.75
C ALA A 424 -10.33 -22.90 -19.29
N ALA A 425 -11.23 -22.36 -18.48
CA ALA A 425 -12.42 -23.07 -18.01
C ALA A 425 -13.34 -23.44 -19.17
N SER A 426 -13.57 -22.54 -20.13
CA SER A 426 -14.38 -22.80 -21.32
C SER A 426 -13.82 -23.92 -22.21
N ARG A 427 -12.50 -24.16 -22.16
CA ARG A 427 -11.78 -25.24 -22.83
C ARG A 427 -11.75 -26.55 -22.03
N GLY A 428 -12.49 -26.61 -20.90
CA GLY A 428 -12.64 -27.83 -20.09
C GLY A 428 -11.49 -28.08 -19.13
N LYS A 429 -10.59 -27.11 -18.86
CA LYS A 429 -9.56 -27.22 -17.85
C LYS A 429 -10.13 -27.00 -16.46
N THR A 430 -9.54 -27.64 -15.45
CA THR A 430 -9.87 -27.35 -14.04
C THR A 430 -9.25 -26.02 -13.63
N VAL A 431 -10.08 -25.00 -13.37
CA VAL A 431 -9.60 -23.69 -12.97
C VAL A 431 -10.14 -23.37 -11.58
N THR A 432 -9.25 -23.03 -10.65
CA THR A 432 -9.60 -22.60 -9.27
C THR A 432 -9.08 -21.18 -9.01
N ALA A 433 -9.96 -20.29 -8.60
CA ALA A 433 -9.62 -18.93 -8.20
C ALA A 433 -9.86 -18.75 -6.70
N VAL A 434 -8.81 -18.38 -5.96
CA VAL A 434 -8.93 -17.95 -4.57
C VAL A 434 -9.09 -16.43 -4.55
N ILE A 435 -10.25 -15.93 -4.12
CA ILE A 435 -10.60 -14.49 -4.16
C ILE A 435 -10.66 -13.93 -2.75
N GLU A 436 -9.86 -12.89 -2.48
CA GLU A 436 -9.92 -12.14 -1.22
C GLU A 436 -11.06 -11.12 -1.27
N LEU A 437 -12.18 -11.41 -0.60
CA LEU A 437 -13.35 -10.53 -0.59
C LEU A 437 -13.16 -9.28 0.27
N GLU A 438 -12.34 -9.35 1.32
CA GLU A 438 -12.06 -8.23 2.23
C GLU A 438 -10.91 -7.33 1.73
N ALA A 439 -10.60 -7.34 0.41
CA ALA A 439 -9.62 -6.43 -0.15
C ALA A 439 -10.14 -4.99 -0.08
N ARG A 440 -9.61 -4.21 0.85
CA ARG A 440 -10.06 -2.83 1.13
C ARG A 440 -10.18 -2.00 -0.16
N ASP A 441 -11.28 -1.27 -0.30
CA ASP A 441 -11.66 -0.44 -1.45
C ASP A 441 -11.95 -1.22 -2.76
N ASN A 442 -11.88 -2.55 -2.75
CA ASN A 442 -12.16 -3.42 -3.91
C ASN A 442 -13.24 -4.48 -3.62
N GLU A 443 -13.91 -4.41 -2.48
CA GLU A 443 -14.86 -5.44 -2.04
C GLU A 443 -15.99 -5.66 -3.06
N GLN A 444 -16.61 -4.58 -3.56
CA GLN A 444 -17.68 -4.68 -4.57
C GLN A 444 -17.18 -5.27 -5.90
N ALA A 445 -16.00 -4.83 -6.35
CA ALA A 445 -15.38 -5.34 -7.56
C ALA A 445 -15.04 -6.83 -7.43
N ASN A 446 -14.55 -7.27 -6.27
CA ASN A 446 -14.20 -8.67 -6.04
C ASN A 446 -15.45 -9.57 -5.93
N VAL A 447 -16.57 -9.08 -5.39
CA VAL A 447 -17.87 -9.81 -5.43
C VAL A 447 -18.37 -9.95 -6.87
N ALA A 448 -18.30 -8.89 -7.67
CA ALA A 448 -18.69 -8.94 -9.08
C ALA A 448 -17.78 -9.87 -9.89
N LEU A 449 -16.49 -9.84 -9.64
CA LEU A 449 -15.49 -10.74 -10.23
C LEU A 449 -15.81 -12.21 -9.94
N ALA A 450 -16.11 -12.55 -8.68
CA ALA A 450 -16.47 -13.91 -8.28
C ALA A 450 -17.66 -14.43 -9.08
N LYS A 451 -18.74 -13.63 -9.16
CA LYS A 451 -19.94 -13.98 -9.95
C LYS A 451 -19.61 -14.25 -11.43
N ARG A 452 -18.75 -13.44 -12.02
CA ARG A 452 -18.31 -13.59 -13.42
C ARG A 452 -17.55 -14.89 -13.63
N LEU A 453 -16.60 -15.21 -12.75
CA LEU A 453 -15.79 -16.42 -12.83
C LEU A 453 -16.64 -17.69 -12.58
N GLU A 454 -17.54 -17.68 -11.59
CA GLU A 454 -18.50 -18.77 -11.33
C GLU A 454 -19.36 -19.06 -12.56
N ALA A 455 -19.91 -18.03 -13.21
CA ALA A 455 -20.71 -18.16 -14.42
C ALA A 455 -19.92 -18.77 -15.60
N ALA A 456 -18.60 -18.66 -15.61
CA ALA A 456 -17.70 -19.25 -16.59
C ALA A 456 -17.25 -20.68 -16.23
N GLY A 457 -17.69 -21.24 -15.09
CA GLY A 457 -17.31 -22.58 -14.65
C GLY A 457 -15.99 -22.66 -13.86
N VAL A 458 -15.45 -21.52 -13.42
CA VAL A 458 -14.29 -21.48 -12.51
C VAL A 458 -14.72 -21.81 -11.10
N GLN A 459 -13.96 -22.66 -10.42
CA GLN A 459 -14.16 -22.97 -9.00
C GLN A 459 -13.69 -21.79 -8.15
N ILE A 460 -14.58 -21.21 -7.35
CA ILE A 460 -14.26 -20.07 -6.49
C ILE A 460 -14.08 -20.50 -5.05
N VAL A 461 -13.03 -19.98 -4.43
CA VAL A 461 -12.73 -20.12 -2.99
C VAL A 461 -12.60 -18.72 -2.40
N TYR A 462 -13.31 -18.45 -1.30
CA TYR A 462 -13.33 -17.13 -0.65
C TYR A 462 -12.31 -16.99 0.50
N GLY A 463 -11.37 -17.91 0.60
CA GLY A 463 -10.34 -17.90 1.63
C GLY A 463 -10.81 -18.42 2.98
N ILE A 464 -10.06 -18.09 4.03
CA ILE A 464 -10.27 -18.56 5.41
C ILE A 464 -10.84 -17.41 6.24
N ILE A 465 -11.93 -17.66 6.97
CA ILE A 465 -12.54 -16.64 7.84
C ILE A 465 -11.53 -16.20 8.91
N GLY A 466 -11.27 -14.90 8.97
CA GLY A 466 -10.33 -14.28 9.91
C GLY A 466 -8.87 -14.23 9.44
N LEU A 467 -8.52 -14.88 8.33
CA LEU A 467 -7.20 -14.78 7.71
C LEU A 467 -7.30 -14.19 6.31
N LYS A 468 -6.65 -13.07 6.05
CA LYS A 468 -6.63 -12.46 4.71
C LYS A 468 -5.66 -13.20 3.80
N ILE A 469 -6.10 -13.54 2.59
CA ILE A 469 -5.25 -14.16 1.58
C ILE A 469 -4.42 -13.06 0.89
N HIS A 470 -3.11 -13.04 1.17
CA HIS A 470 -2.25 -11.99 0.61
C HIS A 470 -1.08 -12.53 -0.23
N CYS A 471 -0.81 -13.84 -0.26
CA CYS A 471 0.16 -14.42 -1.17
C CYS A 471 -0.29 -14.26 -2.63
N LYS A 472 0.67 -14.08 -3.55
CA LYS A 472 0.45 -13.97 -4.98
C LYS A 472 1.04 -15.22 -5.63
N LEU A 473 0.16 -16.17 -5.90
CA LEU A 473 0.51 -17.52 -6.28
C LEU A 473 -0.33 -17.97 -7.48
N THR A 474 0.36 -18.51 -8.51
CA THR A 474 -0.25 -19.22 -9.62
C THR A 474 0.40 -20.57 -9.78
N ILE A 475 -0.38 -21.63 -9.95
CA ILE A 475 0.08 -22.97 -10.26
C ILE A 475 -0.57 -23.42 -11.56
N VAL A 476 0.24 -23.89 -12.50
CA VAL A 476 -0.20 -24.54 -13.73
C VAL A 476 0.30 -25.98 -13.71
N THR A 477 -0.62 -26.94 -13.75
CA THR A 477 -0.30 -28.36 -13.83
C THR A 477 -0.39 -28.81 -15.29
N ARG A 478 0.70 -29.32 -15.83
CA ARG A 478 0.85 -29.70 -17.23
C ARG A 478 1.30 -31.16 -17.33
N ARG A 479 0.73 -31.88 -18.28
CA ARG A 479 1.22 -33.23 -18.64
C ARG A 479 2.42 -33.09 -19.56
N GLU A 480 3.53 -33.75 -19.22
CA GLU A 480 4.75 -33.83 -20.03
C GLU A 480 5.14 -35.30 -20.14
N ASP A 481 5.05 -35.84 -21.35
CA ASP A 481 5.19 -37.28 -21.62
C ASP A 481 4.24 -38.09 -20.70
N ASP A 482 4.79 -38.97 -19.86
CA ASP A 482 4.02 -39.80 -18.91
C ASP A 482 3.97 -39.21 -17.48
N GLU A 483 4.52 -37.97 -17.27
CA GLU A 483 4.59 -37.33 -15.96
C GLU A 483 3.77 -36.05 -15.92
N VAL A 484 3.64 -35.49 -14.71
CA VAL A 484 2.99 -34.23 -14.46
C VAL A 484 4.02 -33.21 -13.99
N ALA A 485 4.18 -32.12 -14.73
CA ALA A 485 4.99 -30.99 -14.36
C ALA A 485 4.14 -29.90 -13.70
N ILE A 486 4.74 -29.22 -12.72
CA ILE A 486 4.12 -28.07 -12.02
C ILE A 486 4.95 -26.83 -12.39
N TYR A 487 4.30 -25.87 -13.02
CA TYR A 487 4.85 -24.56 -13.26
C TYR A 487 4.25 -23.57 -12.27
N SER A 488 5.09 -22.94 -11.47
CA SER A 488 4.70 -22.05 -10.40
C SER A 488 5.12 -20.60 -10.67
N HIS A 489 4.24 -19.67 -10.31
CA HIS A 489 4.57 -18.25 -10.27
C HIS A 489 4.35 -17.74 -8.85
N PHE A 490 5.35 -17.03 -8.32
CA PHE A 490 5.32 -16.34 -7.04
C PHE A 490 5.55 -14.85 -7.25
N GLY A 491 4.63 -14.02 -6.74
CA GLY A 491 4.71 -12.57 -6.88
C GLY A 491 4.87 -11.84 -5.56
N THR A 492 5.64 -10.75 -5.54
CA THR A 492 5.63 -9.80 -4.42
C THR A 492 4.46 -8.81 -4.53
N GLY A 493 3.95 -8.55 -5.74
CA GLY A 493 2.88 -7.62 -6.06
C GLY A 493 1.61 -8.26 -6.61
N ASN A 494 0.52 -7.51 -6.58
CA ASN A 494 -0.80 -7.98 -7.02
C ASN A 494 -0.89 -8.18 -8.54
N TYR A 495 -1.76 -9.08 -8.99
CA TYR A 495 -2.08 -9.33 -10.40
C TYR A 495 -2.95 -8.19 -10.99
N HIS A 496 -2.41 -6.98 -11.02
CA HIS A 496 -3.13 -5.78 -11.45
C HIS A 496 -2.32 -5.00 -12.49
N PRO A 497 -2.72 -5.00 -13.79
CA PRO A 497 -1.97 -4.36 -14.87
C PRO A 497 -1.69 -2.87 -14.66
N GLY A 498 -2.63 -2.14 -14.03
CA GLY A 498 -2.46 -0.73 -13.71
C GLY A 498 -1.36 -0.49 -12.67
N ASN A 499 -1.39 -1.25 -11.57
CA ASN A 499 -0.36 -1.14 -10.52
C ASN A 499 1.02 -1.55 -11.03
N ALA A 500 1.08 -2.56 -11.90
CA ALA A 500 2.34 -3.04 -12.47
C ALA A 500 3.09 -2.02 -13.34
N ARG A 501 2.46 -0.88 -13.70
CA ARG A 501 3.10 0.23 -14.40
C ARG A 501 3.79 1.23 -13.47
N THR A 502 3.47 1.19 -12.19
CA THR A 502 3.92 2.20 -11.21
C THR A 502 4.57 1.60 -9.97
N TYR A 503 4.29 0.35 -9.64
CA TYR A 503 4.83 -0.35 -8.47
C TYR A 503 6.04 -1.19 -8.89
N THR A 504 7.11 -1.15 -8.09
CA THR A 504 8.25 -2.05 -8.31
C THR A 504 7.99 -3.37 -7.59
N ASP A 505 7.78 -4.42 -8.36
CA ASP A 505 7.51 -5.76 -7.85
C ASP A 505 8.28 -6.83 -8.61
N LEU A 506 8.33 -8.03 -8.05
CA LEU A 506 9.02 -9.17 -8.61
C LEU A 506 8.04 -10.31 -8.90
N SER A 507 8.22 -10.95 -10.04
CA SER A 507 7.51 -12.16 -10.48
C SER A 507 8.51 -13.27 -10.75
N PHE A 508 8.48 -14.30 -9.93
CA PHE A 508 9.37 -15.47 -10.05
C PHE A 508 8.61 -16.64 -10.67
N PHE A 509 9.14 -17.17 -11.75
CA PHE A 509 8.61 -18.33 -12.47
C PHE A 509 9.59 -19.49 -12.37
N THR A 510 9.10 -20.66 -11.98
CA THR A 510 9.91 -21.85 -11.81
C THR A 510 9.13 -23.13 -12.18
N ARG A 511 9.87 -24.16 -12.57
CA ARG A 511 9.39 -25.54 -12.72
C ARG A 511 9.85 -26.43 -11.56
N ASP A 512 10.47 -25.88 -10.54
CA ASP A 512 10.92 -26.67 -9.39
C ASP A 512 9.73 -27.40 -8.77
N MET A 513 9.82 -28.75 -8.75
CA MET A 513 8.73 -29.62 -8.30
C MET A 513 8.51 -29.48 -6.78
N ALA A 514 9.58 -29.27 -5.98
CA ALA A 514 9.47 -29.14 -4.54
C ALA A 514 8.74 -27.86 -4.17
N LEU A 515 9.08 -26.73 -4.81
CA LEU A 515 8.36 -25.47 -4.67
C LEU A 515 6.91 -25.58 -5.17
N GLY A 516 6.68 -26.31 -6.26
CA GLY A 516 5.34 -26.57 -6.80
C GLY A 516 4.46 -27.37 -5.86
N ILE A 517 4.99 -28.38 -5.18
CA ILE A 517 4.29 -29.19 -4.18
C ILE A 517 3.93 -28.31 -2.97
N ASP A 518 4.89 -27.57 -2.43
CA ASP A 518 4.66 -26.65 -1.30
C ASP A 518 3.61 -25.60 -1.63
N ALA A 519 3.67 -25.01 -2.84
CA ALA A 519 2.68 -24.06 -3.32
C ALA A 519 1.27 -24.66 -3.37
N ASN A 520 1.15 -25.92 -3.82
CA ASN A 520 -0.13 -26.63 -3.83
C ASN A 520 -0.63 -26.94 -2.41
N GLN A 521 0.26 -27.27 -1.45
CA GLN A 521 -0.10 -27.46 -0.06
C GLN A 521 -0.66 -26.16 0.57
N ILE A 522 -0.07 -25.00 0.24
CA ILE A 522 -0.56 -23.69 0.68
C ILE A 522 -1.96 -23.41 0.12
N LEU A 523 -2.20 -23.70 -1.16
CA LEU A 523 -3.54 -23.57 -1.74
C LEU A 523 -4.54 -24.56 -1.11
N ASN A 524 -4.12 -25.78 -0.84
CA ASN A 524 -4.96 -26.75 -0.12
C ASN A 524 -5.27 -26.28 1.31
N TYR A 525 -4.31 -25.65 2.02
CA TYR A 525 -4.59 -25.03 3.31
C TYR A 525 -5.69 -23.95 3.21
N ILE A 526 -5.62 -23.10 2.18
CA ILE A 526 -6.63 -22.05 1.97
C ILE A 526 -8.01 -22.65 1.69
N THR A 527 -8.08 -23.78 1.01
CA THR A 527 -9.36 -24.40 0.60
C THR A 527 -9.95 -25.36 1.63
N SER A 528 -9.12 -25.98 2.47
CA SER A 528 -9.56 -27.00 3.44
C SER A 528 -9.39 -26.59 4.89
N GLU A 529 -8.74 -25.47 5.16
CA GLU A 529 -8.33 -24.98 6.49
C GLU A 529 -7.38 -25.94 7.24
N HIS A 530 -6.92 -27.02 6.59
CA HIS A 530 -5.99 -27.99 7.17
C HIS A 530 -4.56 -27.67 6.71
N PHE A 531 -3.76 -27.17 7.65
CA PHE A 531 -2.36 -26.86 7.36
C PHE A 531 -1.49 -28.12 7.42
N VAL A 532 -0.77 -28.36 6.32
CA VAL A 532 0.34 -29.31 6.23
C VAL A 532 1.62 -28.50 6.13
N ALA A 533 2.61 -28.80 6.96
CA ALA A 533 3.88 -28.08 6.95
C ALA A 533 4.57 -28.21 5.57
N THR A 534 4.98 -27.09 5.02
CA THR A 534 5.77 -27.00 3.79
C THR A 534 7.25 -27.21 4.14
N GLU A 535 8.02 -27.74 3.20
CA GLU A 535 9.43 -28.07 3.43
C GLU A 535 10.37 -26.94 3.00
N ASN A 536 10.06 -26.25 1.88
CA ASN A 536 10.91 -25.23 1.29
C ASN A 536 10.35 -23.83 1.42
N ILE A 537 9.04 -23.66 1.29
CA ILE A 537 8.34 -22.37 1.38
C ILE A 537 7.87 -22.16 2.81
N ALA A 538 8.26 -21.08 3.44
CA ALA A 538 7.69 -20.73 4.74
C ALA A 538 6.38 -19.95 4.58
N ALA A 539 5.27 -20.49 5.12
CA ALA A 539 3.95 -19.89 5.03
C ALA A 539 3.51 -19.24 6.36
N ALA A 540 2.97 -18.02 6.29
CA ALA A 540 2.27 -17.40 7.41
C ALA A 540 0.80 -17.90 7.46
N PRO A 541 0.18 -17.95 8.67
CA PRO A 541 0.72 -17.59 9.98
C PRO A 541 1.47 -18.73 10.68
N LYS A 542 1.78 -19.83 10.01
CA LYS A 542 2.24 -21.08 10.64
C LYS A 542 3.75 -21.23 10.79
N GLN A 543 4.53 -20.78 9.79
CA GLN A 543 5.96 -21.05 9.72
C GLN A 543 6.80 -19.79 9.50
N LEU A 544 6.26 -18.75 8.85
CA LEU A 544 7.02 -17.61 8.34
C LEU A 544 7.80 -16.87 9.44
N ARG A 545 7.14 -16.53 10.55
CA ARG A 545 7.76 -15.84 11.69
C ARG A 545 8.94 -16.63 12.24
N GLN A 546 8.75 -17.93 12.50
CA GLN A 546 9.80 -18.78 13.04
C GLN A 546 10.97 -18.96 12.07
N SER A 547 10.68 -19.02 10.77
CA SER A 547 11.73 -19.10 9.74
C SER A 547 12.59 -17.84 9.72
N ILE A 548 11.99 -16.64 9.82
CA ILE A 548 12.75 -15.37 9.92
C ILE A 548 13.62 -15.37 11.18
N TYR A 549 13.08 -15.77 12.32
CA TYR A 549 13.86 -15.87 13.57
C TYR A 549 15.06 -16.81 13.43
N THR A 550 14.85 -17.98 12.84
CA THR A 550 15.91 -18.97 12.61
C THR A 550 17.08 -18.37 11.80
N HIS A 551 16.77 -17.57 10.77
CA HIS A 551 17.81 -16.90 9.97
C HIS A 551 18.52 -15.79 10.75
N ILE A 552 17.80 -14.97 11.52
CA ILE A 552 18.41 -13.93 12.35
C ILE A 552 19.31 -14.57 13.41
N ASP A 553 18.85 -15.67 14.05
CA ASP A 553 19.62 -16.40 15.05
C ASP A 553 20.90 -17.02 14.47
N ALA A 554 20.82 -17.49 13.23
CA ALA A 554 22.00 -18.01 12.51
C ALA A 554 23.02 -16.88 12.27
N GLU A 555 22.59 -15.68 11.86
CA GLU A 555 23.49 -14.53 11.70
C GLU A 555 24.12 -14.10 13.03
N ILE A 556 23.36 -14.09 14.13
CA ILE A 556 23.89 -13.84 15.48
C ILE A 556 24.98 -14.85 15.82
N ALA A 557 24.72 -16.15 15.59
CA ALA A 557 25.71 -17.20 15.86
C ALA A 557 26.96 -17.06 14.97
N HIS A 558 26.82 -16.64 13.71
CA HIS A 558 27.93 -16.36 12.80
C HIS A 558 28.78 -15.19 13.33
N ALA A 559 28.15 -14.07 13.67
CA ALA A 559 28.85 -12.90 14.22
C ALA A 559 29.62 -13.24 15.51
N GLN A 560 28.97 -13.95 16.45
CA GLN A 560 29.60 -14.38 17.70
C GLN A 560 30.76 -15.36 17.47
N ALA A 561 30.76 -16.11 16.39
CA ALA A 561 31.86 -17.00 15.98
C ALA A 561 32.96 -16.28 15.16
N GLY A 562 32.87 -14.96 14.98
CA GLY A 562 33.82 -14.16 14.20
C GLY A 562 33.72 -14.40 12.68
N ARG A 563 32.65 -14.97 12.19
CA ARG A 563 32.37 -15.13 10.75
C ARG A 563 31.63 -13.92 10.21
N PRO A 564 31.70 -13.64 8.89
CA PRO A 564 30.87 -12.61 8.27
C PRO A 564 29.38 -12.86 8.57
N ALA A 565 28.67 -11.78 8.96
CA ALA A 565 27.26 -11.84 9.28
C ALA A 565 26.57 -10.55 8.82
N ALA A 566 25.57 -10.67 7.97
CA ALA A 566 24.84 -9.52 7.44
C ALA A 566 23.41 -9.87 7.07
N ILE A 567 22.50 -8.90 7.23
CA ILE A 567 21.08 -8.99 6.86
C ILE A 567 20.74 -7.82 5.96
N TRP A 568 20.21 -8.11 4.76
CA TRP A 568 19.64 -7.11 3.85
C TRP A 568 18.15 -7.38 3.69
N VAL A 569 17.32 -6.40 4.00
CA VAL A 569 15.87 -6.52 3.89
C VAL A 569 15.28 -5.36 3.13
N LYS A 570 14.43 -5.67 2.16
CA LYS A 570 13.56 -4.70 1.50
C LYS A 570 12.11 -5.06 1.79
N VAL A 571 11.37 -4.14 2.40
CA VAL A 571 9.93 -4.29 2.75
C VAL A 571 9.22 -2.94 2.66
N ASN A 572 7.89 -2.96 2.67
CA ASN A 572 7.17 -1.70 2.78
C ASN A 572 7.13 -1.18 4.22
N SER A 573 7.08 -2.10 5.19
CA SER A 573 6.91 -1.73 6.60
C SER A 573 7.59 -2.73 7.54
N LEU A 574 8.13 -2.20 8.64
CA LEU A 574 8.68 -2.94 9.79
C LEU A 574 8.08 -2.35 11.07
N THR A 575 7.12 -3.04 11.68
CA THR A 575 6.44 -2.58 12.91
C THR A 575 6.21 -3.68 13.92
N ASP A 576 6.68 -4.90 13.66
CA ASP A 576 6.59 -6.03 14.58
C ASP A 576 7.61 -5.88 15.71
N PRO A 577 7.18 -5.73 16.98
CA PRO A 577 8.09 -5.46 18.08
C PRO A 577 9.09 -6.60 18.34
N GLU A 578 8.64 -7.85 18.22
CA GLU A 578 9.48 -9.01 18.48
C GLU A 578 10.59 -9.13 17.42
N LEU A 579 10.28 -8.86 16.14
CA LEU A 579 11.28 -8.82 15.07
C LEU A 579 12.25 -7.64 15.27
N ILE A 580 11.76 -6.47 15.68
CA ILE A 580 12.60 -5.30 15.95
C ILE A 580 13.59 -5.62 17.07
N ASP A 581 13.13 -6.22 18.16
CA ASP A 581 13.99 -6.61 19.28
C ASP A 581 15.04 -7.62 18.85
N ARG A 582 14.66 -8.58 18.00
CA ARG A 582 15.58 -9.57 17.46
C ARG A 582 16.66 -8.95 16.56
N LEU A 583 16.30 -7.91 15.79
CA LEU A 583 17.28 -7.14 15.01
C LEU A 583 18.22 -6.33 15.90
N TYR A 584 17.75 -5.83 17.04
CA TYR A 584 18.61 -5.17 18.03
C TYR A 584 19.61 -6.16 18.63
N GLU A 585 19.16 -7.35 19.03
CA GLU A 585 20.04 -8.42 19.50
C GLU A 585 21.11 -8.80 18.45
N ALA A 586 20.71 -8.87 17.17
CA ALA A 586 21.62 -9.14 16.07
C ALA A 586 22.65 -8.00 15.89
N SER A 587 22.22 -6.76 15.96
CA SER A 587 23.12 -5.59 15.91
C SER A 587 24.12 -5.58 17.06
N GLU A 588 23.70 -5.87 18.28
CA GLU A 588 24.57 -5.97 19.44
C GLU A 588 25.58 -7.12 19.32
N ALA A 589 25.19 -8.22 18.69
CA ALA A 589 26.09 -9.34 18.38
C ALA A 589 27.11 -9.02 17.27
N GLY A 590 26.99 -7.89 16.57
CA GLY A 590 27.90 -7.46 15.51
C GLY A 590 27.42 -7.74 14.09
N VAL A 591 26.18 -8.17 13.90
CA VAL A 591 25.58 -8.37 12.56
C VAL A 591 25.37 -7.01 11.90
N ARG A 592 25.82 -6.85 10.65
CA ARG A 592 25.54 -5.69 9.83
C ARG A 592 24.14 -5.79 9.22
N ILE A 593 23.30 -4.77 9.40
CA ILE A 593 21.89 -4.81 8.98
C ILE A 593 21.56 -3.58 8.12
N ASP A 594 21.22 -3.81 6.86
CA ASP A 594 20.80 -2.77 5.90
C ASP A 594 19.33 -2.98 5.54
N LEU A 595 18.46 -2.05 5.94
CA LEU A 595 17.02 -2.11 5.78
C LEU A 595 16.52 -1.05 4.78
N ILE A 596 15.77 -1.47 3.76
CA ILE A 596 15.11 -0.59 2.80
C ILE A 596 13.60 -0.65 3.09
N ILE A 597 13.11 0.35 3.82
CA ILE A 597 11.73 0.41 4.30
C ILE A 597 11.04 1.64 3.73
N ARG A 598 10.09 1.42 2.82
CA ARG A 598 9.43 2.52 2.13
C ARG A 598 8.57 3.38 3.06
N ARG A 599 7.74 2.78 3.93
CA ARG A 599 6.66 3.47 4.64
C ARG A 599 6.86 3.46 6.16
N HIS A 600 6.21 2.54 6.89
CA HIS A 600 6.27 2.53 8.34
C HIS A 600 7.54 1.82 8.83
N CYS A 601 8.28 2.48 9.70
CA CYS A 601 9.38 1.88 10.44
C CYS A 601 9.24 2.24 11.92
N SER A 602 9.08 1.23 12.78
CA SER A 602 9.07 1.42 14.23
C SER A 602 10.43 1.12 14.88
N LEU A 603 11.45 0.76 14.08
CA LEU A 603 12.82 0.54 14.54
C LEU A 603 13.59 1.86 14.55
N LEU A 604 14.40 2.11 15.61
CA LEU A 604 15.33 3.23 15.71
C LEU A 604 16.75 2.74 15.35
N PRO A 605 17.35 3.17 14.22
CA PRO A 605 18.70 2.77 13.82
C PRO A 605 19.78 3.63 14.46
N GLY A 606 21.05 3.16 14.47
CA GLY A 606 22.22 3.93 14.82
C GLY A 606 22.33 4.32 16.30
N VAL A 607 21.50 3.78 17.18
CA VAL A 607 21.52 4.09 18.63
C VAL A 607 22.64 3.30 19.31
N PRO A 608 23.60 3.97 19.96
CA PRO A 608 24.71 3.29 20.65
C PRO A 608 24.22 2.27 21.70
N GLY A 609 24.83 1.07 21.68
CA GLY A 609 24.48 -0.03 22.59
C GLY A 609 23.10 -0.65 22.30
N MET A 610 22.54 -0.49 21.10
CA MET A 610 21.30 -1.13 20.67
C MET A 610 21.32 -1.43 19.16
N SER A 611 21.44 -0.40 18.33
CA SER A 611 21.27 -0.52 16.88
C SER A 611 22.40 0.12 16.07
N SER A 612 23.61 0.17 16.64
CA SER A 612 24.78 0.82 16.01
C SER A 612 25.12 0.25 14.62
N ASN A 613 24.78 -1.01 14.36
CA ASN A 613 25.06 -1.71 13.11
C ASN A 613 23.85 -1.77 12.17
N ILE A 614 22.77 -1.01 12.47
CA ILE A 614 21.57 -0.97 11.66
C ILE A 614 21.49 0.33 10.87
N THR A 615 21.30 0.23 9.56
CA THR A 615 20.96 1.34 8.67
C THR A 615 19.55 1.16 8.15
N VAL A 616 18.75 2.22 8.19
CA VAL A 616 17.40 2.24 7.60
C VAL A 616 17.31 3.33 6.55
N LYS A 617 16.86 2.98 5.35
CA LYS A 617 16.59 3.94 4.29
C LYS A 617 15.21 3.75 3.68
N SER A 618 14.65 4.84 3.16
CA SER A 618 13.42 4.87 2.38
C SER A 618 13.71 5.46 1.00
N ILE A 619 13.19 4.85 -0.06
CA ILE A 619 13.34 5.34 -1.44
C ILE A 619 11.96 5.83 -1.90
N VAL A 620 11.89 7.11 -2.29
CA VAL A 620 10.67 7.75 -2.83
C VAL A 620 11.00 8.39 -4.16
N GLY A 621 10.29 8.01 -5.22
CA GLY A 621 10.57 8.52 -6.55
C GLY A 621 9.48 8.19 -7.58
N ARG A 622 9.86 8.12 -8.85
CA ARG A 622 8.94 7.90 -9.98
C ARG A 622 8.07 6.66 -9.81
N PHE A 623 8.66 5.56 -9.34
CA PHE A 623 7.98 4.30 -9.09
C PHE A 623 7.85 4.04 -7.59
N LEU A 624 6.76 3.37 -7.20
CA LEU A 624 6.50 3.02 -5.80
C LEU A 624 7.27 1.74 -5.46
N GLU A 625 8.25 1.83 -4.56
CA GLU A 625 8.96 0.65 -4.06
C GLU A 625 8.00 -0.27 -3.31
N HIS A 626 7.90 -1.55 -3.75
CA HIS A 626 6.90 -2.47 -3.21
C HIS A 626 7.37 -3.91 -3.03
N ALA A 627 8.41 -4.34 -3.72
CA ALA A 627 8.97 -5.69 -3.59
C ALA A 627 9.40 -6.01 -2.15
N ARG A 628 9.29 -7.27 -1.75
CA ARG A 628 9.80 -7.79 -0.48
C ARG A 628 10.87 -8.83 -0.76
N ILE A 629 12.06 -8.55 -0.24
CA ILE A 629 13.26 -9.35 -0.41
C ILE A 629 13.95 -9.48 0.94
N TYR A 630 14.31 -10.70 1.34
CA TYR A 630 15.07 -10.96 2.55
C TYR A 630 16.33 -11.71 2.19
N CYS A 631 17.49 -11.23 2.64
CA CYS A 631 18.80 -11.83 2.38
C CYS A 631 19.58 -11.94 3.68
N PHE A 632 20.17 -13.12 3.92
CA PHE A 632 21.00 -13.44 5.07
C PHE A 632 22.33 -13.98 4.58
N ALA A 633 23.44 -13.49 5.10
CA ALA A 633 24.78 -13.81 4.62
C ALA A 633 25.22 -15.27 4.90
N ASN A 634 24.64 -15.86 5.97
CA ASN A 634 24.86 -17.27 6.35
C ASN A 634 26.34 -17.66 6.52
N GLY A 635 27.08 -16.80 7.22
CA GLY A 635 28.46 -17.05 7.62
C GLY A 635 29.53 -16.76 6.58
N SER A 636 29.16 -16.14 5.44
CA SER A 636 30.02 -15.73 4.34
C SER A 636 29.70 -14.32 3.89
N ASP A 637 30.37 -13.80 2.85
CA ASP A 637 29.96 -12.54 2.25
C ASP A 637 28.59 -12.67 1.61
N MET A 638 27.80 -11.58 1.62
CA MET A 638 26.44 -11.57 1.07
C MET A 638 26.35 -12.00 -0.41
N SER A 639 27.41 -11.78 -1.19
CA SER A 639 27.50 -12.21 -2.59
C SER A 639 27.83 -13.70 -2.79
N SER A 640 28.03 -14.46 -1.71
CA SER A 640 28.40 -15.86 -1.78
C SER A 640 27.20 -16.76 -2.15
N ASP A 641 27.52 -17.97 -2.66
CA ASP A 641 26.49 -18.98 -2.95
C ASP A 641 25.80 -19.51 -1.68
N THR A 642 26.40 -19.28 -0.50
CA THR A 642 25.86 -19.72 0.79
C THR A 642 24.79 -18.76 1.35
N ALA A 643 24.72 -17.52 0.87
CA ALA A 643 23.71 -16.56 1.31
C ALA A 643 22.30 -17.12 1.11
N ALA A 644 21.44 -16.97 2.11
CA ALA A 644 20.04 -17.36 2.02
C ALA A 644 19.21 -16.18 1.48
N ILE A 645 18.52 -16.37 0.34
CA ILE A 645 17.80 -15.31 -0.37
C ILE A 645 16.35 -15.73 -0.56
N TYR A 646 15.44 -14.84 -0.24
CA TYR A 646 14.01 -15.08 -0.31
C TYR A 646 13.26 -13.94 -0.98
N LEU A 647 12.25 -14.29 -1.78
CA LEU A 647 11.16 -13.40 -2.13
C LEU A 647 9.98 -13.66 -1.20
N ALA A 648 9.31 -12.59 -0.77
CA ALA A 648 8.17 -12.72 0.11
C ALA A 648 6.97 -11.86 -0.34
N SER A 649 5.79 -12.28 0.07
CA SER A 649 4.58 -11.45 -0.02
C SER A 649 4.36 -10.62 1.25
N ALA A 650 5.01 -10.95 2.36
CA ALA A 650 4.87 -10.36 3.68
C ALA A 650 5.72 -9.11 3.87
N ASP A 651 5.17 -8.11 4.55
CA ASP A 651 5.94 -7.11 5.29
C ASP A 651 6.25 -7.63 6.69
N TRP A 652 7.21 -7.02 7.40
CA TRP A 652 7.56 -7.38 8.77
C TRP A 652 6.64 -6.66 9.78
N MET A 653 5.38 -7.07 9.76
CA MET A 653 4.32 -6.54 10.61
C MET A 653 3.52 -7.71 11.20
N GLU A 654 3.08 -7.57 12.43
CA GLU A 654 2.26 -8.54 13.17
C GLU A 654 1.13 -9.12 12.30
N ARG A 655 0.32 -8.24 11.70
CA ARG A 655 -0.79 -8.66 10.83
C ARG A 655 -0.37 -9.50 9.61
N ASN A 656 0.84 -9.31 9.06
CA ASN A 656 1.33 -10.09 7.93
C ASN A 656 1.82 -11.46 8.39
N LEU A 657 2.40 -11.54 9.58
CA LEU A 657 3.00 -12.75 10.10
C LEU A 657 1.97 -13.66 10.78
N ASP A 658 0.88 -13.09 11.34
CA ASP A 658 -0.05 -13.80 12.21
C ASP A 658 -1.51 -13.79 11.73
N GLU A 659 -1.95 -12.80 10.91
CA GLU A 659 -3.35 -12.63 10.50
C GLU A 659 -3.57 -12.80 8.99
N ARG A 660 -2.53 -13.25 8.24
CA ARG A 660 -2.60 -13.40 6.79
C ARG A 660 -2.00 -14.71 6.31
N VAL A 661 -2.46 -15.16 5.15
CA VAL A 661 -1.74 -16.18 4.40
C VAL A 661 -0.74 -15.49 3.48
N GLU A 662 0.53 -15.62 3.82
CA GLU A 662 1.68 -15.05 3.11
C GLU A 662 2.69 -16.17 2.82
N VAL A 663 3.63 -15.90 1.91
CA VAL A 663 4.69 -16.84 1.54
C VAL A 663 6.06 -16.18 1.53
N MET A 664 7.08 -16.94 1.90
CA MET A 664 8.50 -16.65 1.75
C MET A 664 9.14 -17.80 0.99
N VAL A 665 9.62 -17.51 -0.22
CA VAL A 665 10.07 -18.49 -1.21
C VAL A 665 11.58 -18.39 -1.40
N PRO A 666 12.35 -19.49 -1.25
CA PRO A 666 13.81 -19.47 -1.42
C PRO A 666 14.19 -19.33 -2.89
N MET A 667 15.22 -18.54 -3.15
CA MET A 667 15.80 -18.37 -4.48
C MET A 667 17.05 -19.21 -4.62
N GLN A 668 17.00 -20.24 -5.45
CA GLN A 668 18.08 -21.23 -5.61
C GLN A 668 18.83 -21.08 -6.94
N ASP A 669 18.16 -20.70 -8.04
CA ASP A 669 18.81 -20.51 -9.34
C ASP A 669 19.93 -19.46 -9.27
N PRO A 670 21.17 -19.78 -9.69
CA PRO A 670 22.31 -18.86 -9.56
C PRO A 670 22.11 -17.51 -10.26
N THR A 671 21.40 -17.48 -11.39
CA THR A 671 21.17 -16.23 -12.14
C THR A 671 20.11 -15.36 -11.46
N VAL A 672 19.06 -16.00 -10.92
CA VAL A 672 18.05 -15.30 -10.13
C VAL A 672 18.67 -14.73 -8.85
N ARG A 673 19.54 -15.49 -8.17
CA ARG A 673 20.29 -15.03 -7.00
C ARG A 673 21.16 -13.81 -7.33
N ALA A 674 21.96 -13.88 -8.39
CA ALA A 674 22.78 -12.78 -8.86
C ALA A 674 21.93 -11.55 -9.23
N GLN A 675 20.79 -11.74 -9.89
CA GLN A 675 19.88 -10.64 -10.20
C GLN A 675 19.36 -9.97 -8.92
N ILE A 676 18.98 -10.73 -7.90
CA ILE A 676 18.46 -10.15 -6.65
C ILE A 676 19.59 -9.45 -5.88
N LEU A 677 20.71 -10.09 -5.67
CA LEU A 677 21.79 -9.53 -4.85
C LEU A 677 22.52 -8.39 -5.56
N ASP A 678 23.05 -8.66 -6.77
CA ASP A 678 23.99 -7.77 -7.44
C ASP A 678 23.28 -6.66 -8.24
N GLN A 679 22.12 -6.95 -8.82
CA GLN A 679 21.38 -5.91 -9.54
C GLN A 679 20.39 -5.19 -8.61
N ILE A 680 19.47 -5.93 -7.95
CA ILE A 680 18.31 -5.30 -7.28
C ILE A 680 18.72 -4.75 -5.91
N MET A 681 19.21 -5.60 -5.00
CA MET A 681 19.50 -5.17 -3.63
C MET A 681 20.66 -4.19 -3.58
N ARG A 682 21.77 -4.47 -4.28
CA ARG A 682 22.93 -3.59 -4.32
C ARG A 682 22.58 -2.21 -4.91
N ALA A 683 21.79 -2.16 -5.99
CA ALA A 683 21.34 -0.89 -6.56
C ALA A 683 20.47 -0.10 -5.58
N ASN A 684 19.52 -0.75 -4.89
CA ASN A 684 18.68 -0.08 -3.89
C ASN A 684 19.51 0.39 -2.67
N ILE A 685 20.50 -0.39 -2.20
CA ILE A 685 21.39 0.00 -1.09
C ILE A 685 22.25 1.20 -1.51
N ASN A 686 22.73 1.23 -2.75
CA ASN A 686 23.58 2.31 -3.25
C ASN A 686 22.79 3.54 -3.74
N ASP A 687 21.45 3.48 -3.84
CA ASP A 687 20.67 4.66 -4.21
C ASP A 687 20.94 5.81 -3.23
N SER A 688 21.33 6.97 -3.76
CA SER A 688 21.54 8.19 -2.99
C SER A 688 20.65 9.33 -3.47
N ARG A 689 20.14 9.24 -4.70
CA ARG A 689 19.37 10.32 -5.32
C ARG A 689 17.94 10.42 -4.83
N GLN A 690 17.31 9.28 -4.51
CA GLN A 690 15.90 9.18 -4.09
C GLN A 690 15.77 8.67 -2.64
N SER A 691 16.89 8.59 -1.93
CA SER A 691 16.96 7.98 -0.60
C SER A 691 16.84 8.99 0.52
N TRP A 692 16.18 8.53 1.58
CA TRP A 692 16.02 9.18 2.86
C TRP A 692 16.52 8.23 3.95
N TYR A 693 17.41 8.68 4.81
CA TYR A 693 17.93 7.89 5.91
C TYR A 693 17.20 8.22 7.20
N LEU A 694 16.76 7.19 7.92
CA LEU A 694 16.23 7.32 9.28
C LEU A 694 17.39 7.49 10.26
N HIS A 695 17.33 8.52 11.09
CA HIS A 695 18.33 8.85 12.08
C HIS A 695 17.94 8.36 13.49
N PRO A 696 18.91 8.31 14.46
CA PRO A 696 18.62 7.85 15.82
C PRO A 696 17.59 8.68 16.59
N ASP A 697 17.35 9.92 16.18
CA ASP A 697 16.30 10.79 16.73
C ASP A 697 14.90 10.50 16.19
N GLY A 698 14.79 9.53 15.25
CA GLY A 698 13.53 9.16 14.63
C GLY A 698 13.14 9.99 13.42
N GLU A 699 13.95 10.96 12.98
CA GLU A 699 13.65 11.79 11.79
C GLU A 699 14.34 11.26 10.54
N TYR A 700 13.69 11.47 9.39
CA TYR A 700 14.24 11.13 8.09
C TYR A 700 14.94 12.32 7.45
N LEU A 701 16.20 12.14 7.09
CA LEU A 701 16.96 13.13 6.34
C LEU A 701 17.26 12.62 4.93
N ARG A 702 17.12 13.52 3.96
CA ARG A 702 17.45 13.22 2.56
C ARG A 702 18.97 12.99 2.43
N ALA A 703 19.35 12.00 1.61
CA ALA A 703 20.77 11.78 1.29
C ALA A 703 21.40 13.06 0.72
N THR A 704 22.60 13.39 1.19
CA THR A 704 23.33 14.61 0.77
C THR A 704 23.79 14.52 -0.68
N GLU A 705 23.89 15.66 -1.37
CA GLU A 705 24.00 15.77 -2.82
C GLU A 705 25.31 15.26 -3.48
N THR A 706 26.21 14.66 -2.74
CA THR A 706 27.54 14.26 -3.26
C THR A 706 27.51 13.02 -4.13
N ASP A 707 26.42 12.23 -4.10
CA ASP A 707 26.29 11.00 -4.84
C ASP A 707 24.99 11.01 -5.67
N HIS A 708 25.08 10.68 -6.94
CA HIS A 708 23.98 10.89 -7.90
C HIS A 708 23.36 9.58 -8.41
N PHE A 709 23.68 8.42 -7.79
CA PHE A 709 23.16 7.15 -8.26
C PHE A 709 21.67 7.02 -7.95
N CYS A 710 20.89 6.67 -9.00
CA CYS A 710 19.46 6.44 -8.92
C CYS A 710 19.14 5.01 -9.34
N ALA A 711 18.69 4.18 -8.40
CA ALA A 711 18.35 2.78 -8.65
C ALA A 711 17.26 2.64 -9.72
N GLN A 712 16.21 3.46 -9.68
CA GLN A 712 15.11 3.40 -10.64
C GLN A 712 15.59 3.74 -12.07
N THR A 713 16.47 4.74 -12.23
CA THR A 713 17.08 5.05 -13.54
C THR A 713 17.96 3.90 -14.02
N TYR A 714 18.76 3.32 -13.14
CA TYR A 714 19.59 2.15 -13.46
C TYR A 714 18.73 0.99 -13.98
N PHE A 715 17.62 0.64 -13.30
CA PHE A 715 16.72 -0.43 -13.74
C PHE A 715 16.00 -0.11 -15.06
N MET A 716 15.66 1.16 -15.32
CA MET A 716 15.10 1.54 -16.60
C MET A 716 16.07 1.32 -17.77
N GLN A 717 17.38 1.40 -17.53
CA GLN A 717 18.41 1.30 -18.56
C GLN A 717 19.04 -0.07 -18.67
N THR A 718 19.07 -0.85 -17.57
CA THR A 718 19.80 -2.12 -17.48
C THR A 718 18.86 -3.32 -17.59
N PRO A 719 19.05 -4.25 -18.53
CA PRO A 719 18.30 -5.50 -18.61
C PRO A 719 18.54 -6.39 -17.39
N ASN A 720 17.52 -7.15 -16.99
CA ASN A 720 17.62 -8.10 -15.89
C ASN A 720 18.36 -9.38 -16.30
N LEU A 721 19.20 -9.92 -15.41
CA LEU A 721 20.07 -11.07 -15.69
C LEU A 721 19.31 -12.34 -16.08
N SER A 722 18.22 -12.66 -15.36
CA SER A 722 17.45 -13.88 -15.65
C SER A 722 16.65 -13.80 -16.95
N GLY A 723 16.33 -12.60 -17.41
CA GLY A 723 15.65 -12.34 -18.69
C GLY A 723 16.57 -12.34 -19.91
N LEU A 724 17.90 -12.38 -19.72
CA LEU A 724 18.85 -12.51 -20.83
C LEU A 724 18.80 -13.93 -21.41
N GLY A 725 19.03 -14.04 -22.72
CA GLY A 725 19.01 -15.32 -23.44
C GLY A 725 20.04 -16.32 -22.93
N SER A 726 20.07 -17.52 -23.54
CA SER A 726 20.93 -18.66 -23.16
C SER A 726 22.43 -18.39 -23.28
N SER A 727 22.84 -17.36 -24.03
CA SER A 727 24.22 -16.93 -24.10
C SER A 727 24.59 -16.10 -22.90
N ARG A 728 25.47 -16.60 -22.03
CA ARG A 728 26.30 -15.81 -21.13
C ARG A 728 27.22 -14.88 -21.94
N SER A 729 26.68 -13.91 -22.66
CA SER A 729 27.47 -12.76 -23.03
C SER A 729 27.74 -12.04 -21.72
N SER A 730 29.00 -11.93 -21.37
CA SER A 730 29.50 -11.11 -20.27
C SER A 730 29.01 -9.68 -20.46
N VAL A 731 27.81 -9.39 -19.98
CA VAL A 731 27.41 -8.01 -19.74
C VAL A 731 28.33 -7.56 -18.62
N THR A 732 29.30 -6.74 -18.94
CA THR A 732 30.09 -6.01 -17.95
C THR A 732 29.07 -5.16 -17.22
N ILE A 733 28.61 -5.61 -16.05
CA ILE A 733 27.81 -4.80 -15.15
C ILE A 733 28.73 -3.64 -14.83
N ALA A 734 28.36 -2.43 -15.20
CA ALA A 734 29.05 -1.24 -14.71
C ALA A 734 29.04 -1.36 -13.19
N GLU A 735 30.20 -1.58 -12.59
CA GLU A 735 30.29 -1.70 -11.14
C GLU A 735 29.59 -0.48 -10.53
N PRO A 736 28.63 -0.67 -9.64
CA PRO A 736 28.07 0.47 -8.89
C PRO A 736 29.27 1.09 -8.16
N TYR A 737 29.46 2.37 -8.31
CA TYR A 737 30.54 3.14 -7.71
C TYR A 737 30.79 2.66 -6.27
N HIS A 738 32.01 2.24 -5.97
CA HIS A 738 32.44 1.98 -4.61
C HIS A 738 32.39 3.27 -3.83
N VAL A 739 31.40 3.44 -2.97
CA VAL A 739 31.43 4.48 -1.95
C VAL A 739 32.51 4.09 -0.97
N SER A 740 33.66 4.77 -1.03
CA SER A 740 34.65 4.69 0.03
C SER A 740 33.99 5.11 1.34
N GLN A 741 34.09 4.22 2.32
CA GLN A 741 33.64 4.45 3.69
C GLN A 741 34.36 5.68 4.26
N THR A 742 33.74 6.84 4.18
CA THR A 742 34.09 7.96 5.04
C THR A 742 33.08 8.01 6.16
N HIS A 743 33.61 7.70 7.33
CA HIS A 743 32.92 7.81 8.61
C HIS A 743 32.23 9.17 8.70
N VAL A 744 30.91 9.15 8.93
CA VAL A 744 30.20 10.31 9.47
C VAL A 744 30.54 10.34 10.96
N SER A 745 31.43 11.27 11.34
CA SER A 745 31.71 11.63 12.71
C SER A 745 30.60 12.47 13.31
#